data_795f6cd496ed466f7946b99ad7bdb8af
#
_entry.id   795f6cd496ed466f7946b99ad7bdb8af
#
_cell.length_a   1.000
_cell.length_b   1.000
_cell.length_c   1.000
_cell.angle_alpha   90.00
_cell.angle_beta   90.00
_cell.angle_gamma   90.00
#
_symmetry.space_group_name_H-M   'P 1'
#
loop_
_entity.id
_entity.type
_entity.pdbx_description
1 polymer ?
#
loop_
_entity_poly.entity_id
_entity_poly.type
_entity_poly.pdbx_seq_one_letter_code
_entity_poly.pdbx_strand_id
1 'polypeptide(L)'
;MKKLFPLLLSVLFSLPVLAQTAALSKKVPLKVTKFGVTFDDDYTWLEKSDAKEVQAWVEAENQATDAQLAVIKDKYDIASKLREYDNLSTNPLPAKKGRYFYSNYRVDKNRPSSVYVRKKLIEKAVEIANPYKLYKDNNAYITDYTPSNNSRYLAFQVSVNGSDRHDIRFADIDKATYLPDSLTNVKFSNMAWNGDKGIFYKKNANLSVFAKDSTYQLFYHKLGKPQSEDELVYDASKTEAGFGFFTKENKLFVMERNKAETSANFYYSPIDTETFYLQKFIDNDVSGMKFWGYLHNRVYFSSTDYDWGELRSFDIDSRKDETVVIPQLYNNLLVDVDFYDNYIVCKYKTLGKNFISVYDSKGTFIRRFDAPQGMDFNIRFYDPETKELFVSFYSYVLSFHNFRLNIETGESHSFYTDFAPPKATLFPLDYFETKTITYKSRDNTDIPMTIVYKKNLVLDGNNPTLLNAYGGFGVVSRPVFDTGLLYFLEKGGVFAYAEIRGGGEKGRKWHTEGKGLKKMNTFNDFIDAAEFLIKEKYTSPGRLAITGGSQGGLLVGVAMTQRPELFKVAIPKMGAFDMIKYPDYTVGKFHLDEYGDPDKEAGFNSLLSYSPYHNIKEGVNYPTTLIITSENDDRVPPIHSFKFAARLQNREAQKNPIFLKTLSNSGH
;
A
#
# COMPACT_ATOMS: atom_id res chain seq x y z
N MET A 1 -4.84 22.85 71.93
CA MET A 1 -4.60 21.54 72.12
C MET A 1 -4.27 20.92 70.78
N LYS A 2 -3.07 20.43 70.72
CA LYS A 2 -2.27 20.24 69.47
C LYS A 2 -2.75 19.03 68.66
N LYS A 3 -3.07 19.27 67.35
CA LYS A 3 -3.30 18.20 66.36
C LYS A 3 -1.97 17.81 65.75
N LEU A 4 -1.55 16.58 65.94
CA LEU A 4 -0.49 15.92 65.20
C LEU A 4 -1.03 15.44 63.84
N PHE A 5 -0.38 15.90 62.76
CA PHE A 5 -0.52 15.32 61.44
C PHE A 5 0.57 14.25 61.25
N PRO A 6 0.28 13.05 60.82
CA PRO A 6 1.31 12.15 60.36
C PRO A 6 1.65 12.45 58.87
N LEU A 7 2.90 12.74 58.64
CA LEU A 7 3.55 12.83 57.33
C LEU A 7 3.62 11.40 56.76
N LEU A 8 2.78 11.05 55.82
CA LEU A 8 2.93 9.84 55.03
C LEU A 8 3.97 10.13 53.90
N LEU A 9 5.16 9.62 54.11
CA LEU A 9 6.23 9.57 53.13
C LEU A 9 5.84 8.56 52.06
N SER A 10 5.27 9.02 50.91
CA SER A 10 5.09 8.18 49.73
C SER A 10 6.43 7.99 49.04
N VAL A 11 7.13 6.92 49.41
CA VAL A 11 8.24 6.39 48.63
C VAL A 11 7.68 5.80 47.38
N LEU A 12 7.68 6.59 46.31
CA LEU A 12 7.50 6.11 44.94
C LEU A 12 8.70 5.24 44.61
N PHE A 13 8.59 3.95 44.79
CA PHE A 13 9.46 2.97 44.14
C PHE A 13 9.25 3.07 42.64
N SER A 14 10.01 3.93 41.96
CA SER A 14 10.29 3.77 40.55
C SER A 14 11.15 2.51 40.43
N LEU A 15 10.52 1.37 40.26
CA LEU A 15 11.18 0.19 39.74
C LEU A 15 11.77 0.57 38.39
N PRO A 16 13.10 0.54 38.19
CA PRO A 16 13.65 0.60 36.86
C PRO A 16 13.09 -0.64 36.13
N VAL A 17 12.24 -0.44 35.14
CA VAL A 17 11.98 -1.49 34.16
C VAL A 17 13.33 -1.69 33.49
N LEU A 18 14.09 -2.68 33.96
CA LEU A 18 15.26 -3.20 33.26
C LEU A 18 14.68 -3.75 31.96
N ALA A 19 14.73 -2.93 30.90
CA ALA A 19 14.47 -3.40 29.56
C ALA A 19 15.44 -4.57 29.34
N GLN A 20 14.88 -5.77 29.23
CA GLN A 20 15.67 -6.94 28.87
C GLN A 20 16.00 -6.75 27.40
N THR A 21 17.12 -6.06 27.13
CA THR A 21 17.66 -5.92 25.77
C THR A 21 18.18 -7.28 25.35
N ALA A 22 17.95 -7.66 24.11
CA ALA A 22 18.64 -8.81 23.52
C ALA A 22 20.16 -8.60 23.65
N ALA A 23 20.91 -9.69 23.66
CA ALA A 23 22.38 -9.60 23.72
C ALA A 23 22.87 -8.78 22.51
N LEU A 24 23.89 -7.92 22.77
CA LEU A 24 24.46 -7.10 21.70
C LEU A 24 24.87 -7.95 20.51
N SER A 25 24.51 -7.50 19.33
CA SER A 25 24.82 -8.19 18.07
C SER A 25 26.35 -8.23 17.84
N LYS A 26 26.83 -9.37 17.37
CA LYS A 26 28.22 -9.55 16.98
C LYS A 26 28.62 -8.56 15.88
N LYS A 27 29.74 -7.84 16.07
CA LYS A 27 30.37 -7.04 15.02
C LYS A 27 31.42 -7.88 14.28
N VAL A 28 31.33 -7.88 12.95
CA VAL A 28 32.36 -8.47 12.08
C VAL A 28 32.90 -7.34 11.20
N PRO A 29 34.02 -6.72 11.61
CA PRO A 29 34.50 -5.51 10.96
C PRO A 29 34.73 -5.69 9.46
N LEU A 30 34.04 -4.88 8.66
CA LEU A 30 34.18 -4.83 7.21
C LEU A 30 34.17 -3.38 6.75
N LYS A 31 35.24 -2.98 6.06
CA LYS A 31 35.28 -1.67 5.38
C LYS A 31 34.97 -1.82 3.91
N VAL A 32 34.03 -1.04 3.43
CA VAL A 32 33.66 -0.97 2.02
C VAL A 32 34.07 0.38 1.47
N THR A 33 34.78 0.39 0.32
CA THR A 33 35.16 1.63 -0.37
C THR A 33 34.49 1.65 -1.75
N LYS A 34 33.74 2.72 -2.03
CA LYS A 34 33.08 2.94 -3.32
C LYS A 34 33.15 4.43 -3.68
N PHE A 35 33.55 4.74 -4.89
CA PHE A 35 33.79 6.13 -5.37
C PHE A 35 34.64 6.99 -4.40
N GLY A 36 35.68 6.39 -3.80
CA GLY A 36 36.59 7.09 -2.88
C GLY A 36 36.03 7.29 -1.46
N VAL A 37 34.77 6.92 -1.18
CA VAL A 37 34.16 6.97 0.16
C VAL A 37 34.28 5.63 0.83
N THR A 38 34.81 5.60 2.07
CA THR A 38 34.91 4.39 2.88
C THR A 38 33.92 4.44 4.04
N PHE A 39 33.17 3.36 4.25
CA PHE A 39 32.21 3.20 5.35
C PHE A 39 32.27 1.78 5.93
N ASP A 40 31.79 1.63 7.17
CA ASP A 40 31.76 0.36 7.88
C ASP A 40 30.46 -0.40 7.58
N ASP A 41 30.57 -1.71 7.30
CA ASP A 41 29.44 -2.62 7.08
C ASP A 41 29.60 -3.88 7.95
N ASP A 42 29.64 -3.69 9.28
CA ASP A 42 30.02 -4.68 10.29
C ASP A 42 28.97 -5.81 10.49
N TYR A 43 27.78 -5.70 9.87
CA TYR A 43 26.66 -6.61 10.11
C TYR A 43 26.25 -7.41 8.87
N THR A 44 27.16 -7.59 7.91
CA THR A 44 26.90 -8.37 6.68
C THR A 44 26.56 -9.83 6.93
N TRP A 45 26.97 -10.38 8.08
CA TRP A 45 26.60 -11.75 8.47
C TRP A 45 25.06 -11.93 8.60
N LEU A 46 24.32 -10.87 8.93
CA LEU A 46 22.84 -10.86 8.99
C LEU A 46 22.17 -10.92 7.61
N GLU A 47 22.90 -10.76 6.53
CA GLU A 47 22.37 -10.86 5.15
C GLU A 47 22.06 -12.31 4.75
N LYS A 48 22.58 -13.29 5.49
CA LYS A 48 22.29 -14.72 5.32
C LYS A 48 21.12 -15.13 6.21
N SER A 49 19.91 -14.63 5.89
CA SER A 49 18.72 -14.77 6.73
C SER A 49 18.32 -16.21 7.04
N ASP A 50 18.71 -17.18 6.20
CA ASP A 50 18.50 -18.64 6.37
C ASP A 50 19.56 -19.31 7.26
N ALA A 51 20.64 -18.64 7.60
CA ALA A 51 21.69 -19.20 8.46
C ALA A 51 21.17 -19.41 9.90
N LYS A 52 21.50 -20.55 10.49
CA LYS A 52 21.09 -20.90 11.87
C LYS A 52 21.46 -19.82 12.91
N GLU A 53 22.63 -19.19 12.75
CA GLU A 53 23.10 -18.11 13.63
C GLU A 53 22.17 -16.90 13.52
N VAL A 54 21.73 -16.51 12.32
CA VAL A 54 20.81 -15.39 12.09
C VAL A 54 19.43 -15.73 12.63
N GLN A 55 18.91 -16.91 12.39
CA GLN A 55 17.61 -17.34 12.93
C GLN A 55 17.58 -17.35 14.46
N ALA A 56 18.67 -17.83 15.11
CA ALA A 56 18.79 -17.78 16.57
C ALA A 56 18.83 -16.33 17.10
N TRP A 57 19.51 -15.43 16.41
CA TRP A 57 19.54 -14.02 16.76
C TRP A 57 18.15 -13.37 16.60
N VAL A 58 17.43 -13.63 15.50
CA VAL A 58 16.07 -13.14 15.27
C VAL A 58 15.10 -13.62 16.36
N GLU A 59 15.21 -14.88 16.76
CA GLU A 59 14.37 -15.44 17.83
C GLU A 59 14.64 -14.74 19.17
N ALA A 60 15.90 -14.46 19.51
CA ALA A 60 16.27 -13.73 20.72
C ALA A 60 15.74 -12.29 20.70
N GLU A 61 15.81 -11.59 19.56
CA GLU A 61 15.23 -10.26 19.37
C GLU A 61 13.70 -10.27 19.54
N ASN A 62 13.02 -11.25 18.94
CA ASN A 62 11.58 -11.43 19.08
C ASN A 62 11.18 -11.65 20.54
N GLN A 63 11.87 -12.54 21.26
CA GLN A 63 11.57 -12.83 22.66
C GLN A 63 11.74 -11.59 23.55
N ALA A 64 12.83 -10.83 23.37
CA ALA A 64 13.06 -9.60 24.12
C ALA A 64 11.96 -8.55 23.85
N THR A 65 11.58 -8.40 22.58
CA THR A 65 10.54 -7.47 22.14
C THR A 65 9.17 -7.89 22.70
N ASP A 66 8.78 -9.16 22.58
CA ASP A 66 7.49 -9.68 23.05
C ASP A 66 7.34 -9.53 24.56
N ALA A 67 8.40 -9.75 25.34
CA ALA A 67 8.39 -9.54 26.79
C ALA A 67 8.05 -8.09 27.16
N GLN A 68 8.59 -7.10 26.44
CA GLN A 68 8.27 -5.69 26.68
C GLN A 68 6.87 -5.30 26.20
N LEU A 69 6.46 -5.77 25.04
CA LEU A 69 5.11 -5.52 24.51
C LEU A 69 4.00 -6.15 25.38
N ALA A 70 4.26 -7.30 26.01
CA ALA A 70 3.32 -7.93 26.92
C ALA A 70 2.97 -7.03 28.11
N VAL A 71 3.97 -6.37 28.71
CA VAL A 71 3.75 -5.43 29.84
C VAL A 71 2.82 -4.28 29.40
N ILE A 72 3.01 -3.72 28.21
CA ILE A 72 2.17 -2.64 27.68
C ILE A 72 0.77 -3.14 27.39
N LYS A 73 0.64 -4.28 26.73
CA LYS A 73 -0.63 -4.90 26.32
C LYS A 73 -1.53 -5.16 27.54
N ASP A 74 -0.96 -5.74 28.59
CA ASP A 74 -1.69 -6.10 29.80
C ASP A 74 -2.14 -4.86 30.56
N LYS A 75 -1.27 -3.84 30.67
CA LYS A 75 -1.58 -2.58 31.35
C LYS A 75 -2.78 -1.83 30.78
N TYR A 76 -2.99 -1.87 29.46
CA TYR A 76 -3.98 -1.05 28.77
C TYR A 76 -5.18 -1.83 28.22
N ASP A 77 -5.27 -3.15 28.47
CA ASP A 77 -6.35 -4.04 27.96
C ASP A 77 -6.67 -3.83 26.46
N ILE A 78 -5.59 -3.62 25.66
CA ILE A 78 -5.70 -3.26 24.24
C ILE A 78 -6.48 -4.33 23.46
N ALA A 79 -6.21 -5.61 23.74
CA ALA A 79 -6.80 -6.71 22.99
C ALA A 79 -8.33 -6.78 23.11
N SER A 80 -8.88 -6.46 24.30
CA SER A 80 -10.33 -6.42 24.52
C SER A 80 -10.97 -5.29 23.73
N LYS A 81 -10.36 -4.10 23.76
CA LYS A 81 -10.86 -2.94 23.05
C LYS A 81 -10.78 -3.10 21.52
N LEU A 82 -9.70 -3.67 20.99
CA LEU A 82 -9.61 -3.94 19.56
C LEU A 82 -10.69 -4.92 19.09
N ARG A 83 -10.99 -5.97 19.88
CA ARG A 83 -12.11 -6.88 19.57
C ARG A 83 -13.48 -6.19 19.59
N GLU A 84 -13.68 -5.23 20.49
CA GLU A 84 -14.90 -4.41 20.52
C GLU A 84 -15.01 -3.60 19.22
N TYR A 85 -13.94 -2.94 18.79
CA TYR A 85 -13.92 -2.12 17.58
C TYR A 85 -14.00 -2.93 16.28
N ASP A 86 -13.43 -4.14 16.24
CA ASP A 86 -13.57 -5.05 15.09
C ASP A 86 -15.04 -5.43 14.82
N ASN A 87 -15.91 -5.40 15.84
CA ASN A 87 -17.34 -5.64 15.68
C ASN A 87 -18.08 -4.46 15.03
N LEU A 88 -17.45 -3.27 14.97
CA LEU A 88 -17.98 -2.08 14.30
C LEU A 88 -17.61 -2.03 12.82
N SER A 89 -16.64 -2.83 12.42
CA SER A 89 -16.23 -2.89 11.04
C SER A 89 -17.38 -3.40 10.18
N THR A 90 -17.78 -2.58 9.21
CA THR A 90 -18.79 -2.92 8.21
C THR A 90 -18.11 -3.40 6.93
N ASN A 91 -18.79 -4.30 6.21
CA ASN A 91 -18.29 -4.75 4.92
C ASN A 91 -18.64 -3.72 3.82
N PRO A 92 -17.77 -3.54 2.81
CA PRO A 92 -18.14 -2.79 1.62
C PRO A 92 -19.27 -3.49 0.88
N LEU A 93 -19.97 -2.75 0.01
CA LEU A 93 -20.90 -3.37 -0.93
C LEU A 93 -20.19 -4.44 -1.78
N PRO A 94 -20.91 -5.49 -2.19
CA PRO A 94 -20.38 -6.44 -3.15
C PRO A 94 -19.98 -5.74 -4.45
N ALA A 95 -18.93 -6.18 -5.12
CA ALA A 95 -18.59 -5.73 -6.46
C ALA A 95 -19.38 -6.52 -7.49
N LYS A 96 -20.04 -5.87 -8.43
CA LYS A 96 -20.69 -6.55 -9.57
C LYS A 96 -19.65 -6.77 -10.67
N LYS A 97 -19.47 -8.02 -11.06
CA LYS A 97 -18.63 -8.39 -12.21
C LYS A 97 -19.39 -9.42 -13.05
N GLY A 98 -19.72 -9.06 -14.28
CA GLY A 98 -20.54 -9.89 -15.15
C GLY A 98 -21.92 -10.20 -14.52
N ARG A 99 -22.28 -11.50 -14.42
CA ARG A 99 -23.60 -11.95 -13.95
C ARG A 99 -23.79 -11.92 -12.43
N TYR A 100 -22.73 -11.77 -11.64
CA TYR A 100 -22.74 -11.98 -10.19
C TYR A 100 -22.21 -10.80 -9.40
N PHE A 101 -22.59 -10.79 -8.12
CA PHE A 101 -22.05 -9.93 -7.07
C PHE A 101 -21.06 -10.71 -6.23
N TYR A 102 -19.86 -10.16 -6.02
CA TYR A 102 -18.74 -10.78 -5.32
C TYR A 102 -18.43 -10.04 -4.04
N SER A 103 -18.21 -10.79 -2.97
CA SER A 103 -17.76 -10.28 -1.68
C SER A 103 -16.61 -11.12 -1.16
N ASN A 104 -15.65 -10.49 -0.50
CA ASN A 104 -14.57 -11.17 0.21
C ASN A 104 -14.67 -10.79 1.70
N TYR A 105 -15.00 -11.74 2.57
CA TYR A 105 -15.14 -11.52 4.00
C TYR A 105 -14.89 -12.80 4.82
N ARG A 106 -14.73 -12.62 6.13
CA ARG A 106 -14.57 -13.71 7.11
C ARG A 106 -15.89 -14.02 7.79
N VAL A 107 -16.31 -15.28 7.76
CA VAL A 107 -17.41 -15.78 8.59
C VAL A 107 -16.88 -16.22 9.96
N ASP A 108 -15.75 -16.93 9.97
CA ASP A 108 -15.02 -17.31 11.18
C ASP A 108 -13.81 -16.41 11.35
N LYS A 109 -13.73 -15.67 12.45
CA LYS A 109 -12.63 -14.74 12.76
C LYS A 109 -11.25 -15.41 12.84
N ASN A 110 -11.22 -16.72 13.11
CA ASN A 110 -9.98 -17.52 13.20
C ASN A 110 -9.55 -18.12 11.84
N ARG A 111 -10.26 -17.79 10.75
CA ARG A 111 -9.98 -18.29 9.41
C ARG A 111 -9.70 -17.13 8.47
N PRO A 112 -8.95 -17.36 7.39
CA PRO A 112 -8.80 -16.37 6.34
C PRO A 112 -10.15 -16.07 5.66
N SER A 113 -10.24 -14.91 5.00
CA SER A 113 -11.43 -14.54 4.25
C SER A 113 -11.65 -15.46 3.04
N SER A 114 -12.91 -15.64 2.68
CA SER A 114 -13.35 -16.42 1.52
C SER A 114 -14.08 -15.53 0.52
N VAL A 115 -14.09 -15.90 -0.75
CA VAL A 115 -14.89 -15.25 -1.79
C VAL A 115 -16.27 -15.89 -1.86
N TYR A 116 -17.27 -15.04 -1.73
CA TYR A 116 -18.69 -15.37 -1.83
C TYR A 116 -19.31 -14.73 -3.04
N VAL A 117 -20.27 -15.42 -3.64
CA VAL A 117 -20.97 -14.99 -4.85
C VAL A 117 -22.48 -15.05 -4.65
N ARG A 118 -23.20 -14.09 -5.22
CA ARG A 118 -24.68 -14.05 -5.24
C ARG A 118 -25.19 -13.52 -6.59
N LYS A 119 -26.36 -13.98 -7.02
CA LYS A 119 -26.99 -13.55 -8.30
C LYS A 119 -27.69 -12.21 -8.17
N LYS A 120 -28.31 -11.96 -7.02
CA LYS A 120 -29.00 -10.70 -6.69
C LYS A 120 -28.32 -10.03 -5.50
N LEU A 121 -28.38 -8.72 -5.46
CA LEU A 121 -27.72 -7.93 -4.40
C LEU A 121 -28.23 -8.32 -3.00
N ILE A 122 -29.51 -8.60 -2.88
CA ILE A 122 -30.16 -9.06 -1.63
C ILE A 122 -30.50 -10.54 -1.79
N GLU A 123 -29.50 -11.40 -1.61
CA GLU A 123 -29.63 -12.84 -1.67
C GLU A 123 -28.54 -13.49 -0.82
N LYS A 124 -28.79 -14.71 -0.33
CA LYS A 124 -27.76 -15.46 0.40
C LYS A 124 -26.59 -15.75 -0.51
N ALA A 125 -25.39 -15.37 -0.08
CA ALA A 125 -24.18 -15.62 -0.82
C ALA A 125 -23.72 -17.08 -0.68
N VAL A 126 -23.11 -17.62 -1.75
CA VAL A 126 -22.51 -18.95 -1.82
C VAL A 126 -21.00 -18.81 -1.77
N GLU A 127 -20.32 -19.58 -0.92
CA GLU A 127 -18.87 -19.64 -0.85
C GLU A 127 -18.32 -20.35 -2.09
N ILE A 128 -17.47 -19.66 -2.86
CA ILE A 128 -16.86 -20.20 -4.09
C ILE A 128 -15.39 -20.50 -3.90
N ALA A 129 -14.66 -19.65 -3.19
CA ALA A 129 -13.23 -19.85 -2.93
C ALA A 129 -12.94 -19.67 -1.45
N ASN A 130 -12.32 -20.67 -0.85
CA ASN A 130 -11.90 -20.69 0.54
C ASN A 130 -10.46 -21.22 0.63
N PRO A 131 -9.47 -20.37 0.94
CA PRO A 131 -8.07 -20.75 0.93
C PRO A 131 -7.75 -21.80 1.99
N TYR A 132 -8.40 -21.74 3.17
CA TYR A 132 -8.21 -22.74 4.21
C TYR A 132 -8.69 -24.14 3.78
N LYS A 133 -9.79 -24.25 3.03
CA LYS A 133 -10.27 -25.55 2.51
C LYS A 133 -9.28 -26.18 1.56
N LEU A 134 -8.56 -25.37 0.77
CA LEU A 134 -7.56 -25.84 -0.21
C LEU A 134 -6.23 -26.20 0.43
N TYR A 135 -5.70 -25.34 1.29
CA TYR A 135 -4.33 -25.46 1.82
C TYR A 135 -4.26 -26.05 3.23
N LYS A 136 -5.39 -26.11 3.96
CA LYS A 136 -5.46 -26.50 5.39
C LYS A 136 -4.57 -25.62 6.29
N ASP A 137 -4.31 -24.40 5.86
CA ASP A 137 -3.43 -23.46 6.51
C ASP A 137 -4.16 -22.12 6.75
N ASN A 138 -4.06 -21.60 7.97
CA ASN A 138 -4.64 -20.31 8.34
C ASN A 138 -3.85 -19.12 7.77
N ASN A 139 -2.63 -19.36 7.30
CA ASN A 139 -1.76 -18.35 6.66
C ASN A 139 -1.89 -18.35 5.13
N ALA A 140 -2.88 -19.05 4.57
CA ALA A 140 -3.22 -18.98 3.16
C ALA A 140 -4.30 -17.91 2.95
N TYR A 141 -4.04 -16.90 2.12
CA TYR A 141 -4.93 -15.75 1.90
C TYR A 141 -5.23 -15.56 0.42
N ILE A 142 -6.48 -15.26 0.08
CA ILE A 142 -6.83 -14.80 -1.26
C ILE A 142 -6.43 -13.34 -1.39
N THR A 143 -5.50 -13.05 -2.29
CA THR A 143 -4.97 -11.71 -2.55
C THR A 143 -5.70 -11.00 -3.68
N ASP A 144 -6.17 -11.74 -4.68
CA ASP A 144 -6.95 -11.21 -5.80
C ASP A 144 -7.86 -12.29 -6.39
N TYR A 145 -8.93 -11.88 -7.08
CA TYR A 145 -9.82 -12.77 -7.81
C TYR A 145 -10.50 -12.08 -8.98
N THR A 146 -10.74 -12.82 -10.05
CA THR A 146 -11.40 -12.33 -11.25
C THR A 146 -12.28 -13.43 -11.88
N PRO A 147 -13.56 -13.13 -12.21
CA PRO A 147 -14.39 -14.05 -12.97
C PRO A 147 -13.99 -14.06 -14.45
N SER A 148 -14.23 -15.18 -15.12
CA SER A 148 -14.17 -15.27 -16.58
C SER A 148 -15.22 -14.40 -17.26
N ASN A 149 -15.05 -14.11 -18.55
CA ASN A 149 -15.88 -13.13 -19.25
C ASN A 149 -17.38 -13.46 -19.17
N ASN A 150 -17.76 -14.75 -19.24
CA ASN A 150 -19.15 -15.20 -19.10
C ASN A 150 -19.53 -15.53 -17.64
N SER A 151 -18.64 -15.23 -16.68
CA SER A 151 -18.83 -15.50 -15.25
C SER A 151 -19.09 -16.99 -14.93
N ARG A 152 -18.53 -17.90 -15.73
CA ARG A 152 -18.61 -19.34 -15.47
C ARG A 152 -17.54 -19.81 -14.48
N TYR A 153 -16.34 -19.27 -14.60
CA TYR A 153 -15.20 -19.62 -13.77
C TYR A 153 -14.72 -18.43 -12.96
N LEU A 154 -14.12 -18.71 -11.82
CA LEU A 154 -13.39 -17.76 -11.00
C LEU A 154 -11.92 -18.18 -10.94
N ALA A 155 -11.01 -17.31 -11.36
CA ALA A 155 -9.59 -17.43 -11.03
C ALA A 155 -9.32 -16.63 -9.77
N PHE A 156 -8.49 -17.16 -8.86
CA PHE A 156 -8.10 -16.45 -7.65
C PHE A 156 -6.66 -16.76 -7.25
N GLN A 157 -5.95 -15.73 -6.81
CA GLN A 157 -4.58 -15.85 -6.33
C GLN A 157 -4.57 -16.14 -4.83
N VAL A 158 -3.72 -17.08 -4.43
CA VAL A 158 -3.50 -17.43 -3.03
C VAL A 158 -2.04 -17.19 -2.68
N SER A 159 -1.81 -16.34 -1.69
CA SER A 159 -0.53 -16.20 -1.00
C SER A 159 -0.50 -17.13 0.19
N VAL A 160 0.62 -17.81 0.41
CA VAL A 160 0.88 -18.60 1.62
C VAL A 160 1.99 -17.91 2.41
N ASN A 161 1.77 -17.73 3.71
CA ASN A 161 2.71 -17.04 4.60
C ASN A 161 3.08 -15.61 4.17
N GLY A 162 2.21 -14.94 3.41
CA GLY A 162 2.37 -13.55 3.01
C GLY A 162 3.39 -13.28 1.90
N SER A 163 4.00 -14.30 1.29
CA SER A 163 4.89 -14.13 0.14
C SER A 163 4.18 -13.47 -1.04
N ASP A 164 4.90 -12.65 -1.81
CA ASP A 164 4.44 -12.13 -3.12
C ASP A 164 4.41 -13.20 -4.22
N ARG A 165 4.86 -14.43 -3.92
CA ARG A 165 4.71 -15.60 -4.80
C ARG A 165 3.38 -16.27 -4.50
N HIS A 166 2.53 -16.27 -5.48
CA HIS A 166 1.16 -16.77 -5.38
C HIS A 166 0.97 -18.05 -6.19
N ASP A 167 -0.06 -18.80 -5.82
CA ASP A 167 -0.68 -19.80 -6.69
C ASP A 167 -1.97 -19.20 -7.29
N ILE A 168 -2.24 -19.48 -8.58
CA ILE A 168 -3.57 -19.22 -9.17
C ILE A 168 -4.36 -20.52 -9.13
N ARG A 169 -5.55 -20.46 -8.54
CA ARG A 169 -6.51 -21.57 -8.46
C ARG A 169 -7.81 -21.17 -9.14
N PHE A 170 -8.59 -22.18 -9.51
CA PHE A 170 -9.81 -21.98 -10.29
C PHE A 170 -11.01 -22.66 -9.64
N ALA A 171 -12.19 -22.08 -9.82
CA ALA A 171 -13.46 -22.65 -9.39
C ALA A 171 -14.53 -22.47 -10.47
N ASP A 172 -15.42 -23.46 -10.61
CA ASP A 172 -16.68 -23.35 -11.36
C ASP A 172 -17.70 -22.66 -10.46
N ILE A 173 -18.17 -21.49 -10.85
CA ILE A 173 -19.06 -20.64 -10.04
C ILE A 173 -20.43 -21.27 -9.87
N ASP A 174 -21.01 -21.83 -10.95
CA ASP A 174 -22.35 -22.38 -10.92
C ASP A 174 -22.43 -23.69 -10.11
N LYS A 175 -21.35 -24.46 -10.10
CA LYS A 175 -21.25 -25.74 -9.33
C LYS A 175 -20.71 -25.56 -7.93
N ALA A 176 -20.06 -24.41 -7.62
CA ALA A 176 -19.32 -24.16 -6.41
C ALA A 176 -18.25 -25.24 -6.13
N THR A 177 -17.50 -25.67 -7.17
CA THR A 177 -16.47 -26.69 -7.09
C THR A 177 -15.14 -26.17 -7.65
N TYR A 178 -14.01 -26.66 -7.10
CA TYR A 178 -12.70 -26.31 -7.63
C TYR A 178 -12.39 -27.10 -8.91
N LEU A 179 -11.66 -26.45 -9.81
CA LEU A 179 -11.05 -27.13 -10.96
C LEU A 179 -9.70 -27.74 -10.54
N PRO A 180 -9.22 -28.76 -11.27
CA PRO A 180 -7.92 -29.37 -10.99
C PRO A 180 -6.72 -28.45 -11.31
N ASP A 181 -6.94 -27.46 -12.18
CA ASP A 181 -5.90 -26.54 -12.63
C ASP A 181 -5.26 -25.77 -11.47
N SER A 182 -3.95 -25.64 -11.51
CA SER A 182 -3.14 -24.93 -10.52
C SER A 182 -1.91 -24.35 -11.17
N LEU A 183 -1.75 -23.02 -11.06
CA LEU A 183 -0.56 -22.33 -11.54
C LEU A 183 0.27 -21.89 -10.35
N THR A 184 1.53 -22.23 -10.34
CA THR A 184 2.46 -21.94 -9.24
C THR A 184 3.53 -20.95 -9.65
N ASN A 185 4.24 -20.39 -8.68
CA ASN A 185 5.34 -19.46 -8.89
C ASN A 185 4.94 -18.19 -9.66
N VAL A 186 3.75 -17.71 -9.42
CA VAL A 186 3.22 -16.45 -9.96
C VAL A 186 3.63 -15.29 -9.05
N LYS A 187 4.31 -14.28 -9.58
CA LYS A 187 4.75 -13.12 -8.79
C LYS A 187 4.41 -11.82 -9.51
N PHE A 188 3.79 -10.86 -8.81
CA PHE A 188 3.36 -9.56 -9.33
C PHE A 188 2.57 -9.66 -10.66
N SER A 189 1.62 -10.59 -10.71
CA SER A 189 0.82 -10.85 -11.89
C SER A 189 -0.63 -10.40 -11.71
N ASN A 190 -1.18 -9.78 -12.75
CA ASN A 190 -2.61 -9.75 -12.95
C ASN A 190 -3.11 -11.11 -13.44
N MET A 191 -4.43 -11.29 -13.46
CA MET A 191 -5.13 -12.42 -14.06
C MET A 191 -6.05 -11.90 -15.15
N ALA A 192 -5.78 -12.21 -16.42
CA ALA A 192 -6.54 -11.70 -17.55
C ALA A 192 -7.15 -12.86 -18.37
N TRP A 193 -8.49 -12.92 -18.42
CA TRP A 193 -9.20 -14.02 -19.05
C TRP A 193 -9.25 -13.91 -20.58
N ASN A 194 -9.13 -15.04 -21.26
CA ASN A 194 -9.53 -15.24 -22.65
C ASN A 194 -10.89 -15.96 -22.69
N GLY A 195 -11.97 -15.19 -22.59
CA GLY A 195 -13.32 -15.76 -22.49
C GLY A 195 -13.47 -16.66 -21.26
N ASP A 196 -13.88 -17.91 -21.49
CA ASP A 196 -13.88 -19.01 -20.50
C ASP A 196 -12.84 -20.08 -20.85
N LYS A 197 -11.94 -19.81 -21.82
CA LYS A 197 -11.02 -20.83 -22.36
C LYS A 197 -9.73 -20.97 -21.55
N GLY A 198 -9.25 -19.87 -20.95
CA GLY A 198 -7.98 -19.84 -20.25
C GLY A 198 -7.63 -18.44 -19.76
N ILE A 199 -6.42 -18.31 -19.22
CA ILE A 199 -5.99 -17.08 -18.55
C ILE A 199 -4.55 -16.71 -18.91
N PHE A 200 -4.31 -15.40 -19.08
CA PHE A 200 -2.95 -14.87 -19.15
C PHE A 200 -2.45 -14.56 -17.73
N TYR A 201 -1.19 -14.88 -17.47
CA TYR A 201 -0.54 -14.62 -16.19
C TYR A 201 0.96 -14.41 -16.35
N LYS A 202 1.57 -13.76 -15.38
CA LYS A 202 3.00 -13.45 -15.37
C LYS A 202 3.76 -14.35 -14.41
N LYS A 203 4.90 -14.85 -14.83
CA LYS A 203 5.77 -15.72 -14.06
C LYS A 203 7.17 -15.15 -14.01
N ASN A 204 7.83 -15.28 -12.86
CA ASN A 204 9.24 -14.96 -12.70
C ASN A 204 10.07 -16.22 -12.94
N ALA A 205 11.16 -16.11 -13.70
CA ALA A 205 12.07 -17.23 -13.97
C ALA A 205 12.89 -17.64 -12.75
N ASN A 206 13.14 -16.71 -11.79
CA ASN A 206 13.92 -17.00 -10.60
C ASN A 206 13.04 -17.60 -9.49
N LEU A 207 13.44 -18.75 -8.96
CA LEU A 207 12.70 -19.49 -7.93
C LEU A 207 13.16 -19.18 -6.50
N SER A 208 14.33 -18.58 -6.31
CA SER A 208 14.85 -18.25 -4.97
C SER A 208 14.10 -17.06 -4.36
N VAL A 209 13.69 -17.17 -3.09
CA VAL A 209 12.78 -16.22 -2.43
C VAL A 209 13.38 -14.81 -2.35
N PHE A 210 14.64 -14.70 -1.91
CA PHE A 210 15.31 -13.41 -1.71
C PHE A 210 16.32 -13.05 -2.81
N ALA A 211 16.42 -13.88 -3.85
CA ALA A 211 17.29 -13.55 -4.98
C ALA A 211 16.73 -12.36 -5.77
N LYS A 212 17.65 -11.63 -6.39
CA LYS A 212 17.33 -10.53 -7.29
C LYS A 212 16.36 -10.99 -8.38
N ASP A 213 15.20 -10.34 -8.47
CA ASP A 213 14.25 -10.63 -9.55
C ASP A 213 14.89 -10.29 -10.88
N SER A 214 14.91 -11.25 -11.81
CA SER A 214 15.56 -11.05 -13.09
C SER A 214 14.59 -10.51 -14.13
N THR A 215 13.64 -11.33 -14.55
CA THR A 215 12.76 -11.02 -15.66
C THR A 215 11.42 -11.69 -15.47
N TYR A 216 10.44 -11.12 -16.09
CA TYR A 216 9.09 -11.67 -16.12
C TYR A 216 8.73 -12.09 -17.53
N GLN A 217 7.93 -13.15 -17.62
CA GLN A 217 7.40 -13.69 -18.86
C GLN A 217 5.88 -13.79 -18.75
N LEU A 218 5.17 -13.49 -19.82
CA LEU A 218 3.73 -13.63 -19.93
C LEU A 218 3.40 -14.97 -20.57
N PHE A 219 2.61 -15.77 -19.86
CA PHE A 219 2.12 -17.06 -20.33
C PHE A 219 0.61 -17.04 -20.51
N TYR A 220 0.13 -17.92 -21.38
CA TYR A 220 -1.27 -18.28 -21.51
C TYR A 220 -1.49 -19.70 -21.04
N HIS A 221 -2.34 -19.86 -20.05
CA HIS A 221 -2.81 -21.15 -19.54
C HIS A 221 -4.18 -21.48 -20.11
N LYS A 222 -4.30 -22.62 -20.78
CA LYS A 222 -5.58 -23.16 -21.27
C LYS A 222 -6.17 -24.07 -20.20
N LEU A 223 -7.40 -23.78 -19.74
CA LEU A 223 -8.06 -24.60 -18.72
C LEU A 223 -8.14 -26.08 -19.12
N GLY A 224 -7.88 -26.96 -18.15
CA GLY A 224 -7.84 -28.40 -18.33
C GLY A 224 -6.51 -28.93 -18.85
N LYS A 225 -5.48 -28.08 -18.98
CA LYS A 225 -4.13 -28.47 -19.36
C LYS A 225 -3.15 -28.31 -18.19
N PRO A 226 -2.06 -29.09 -18.13
CA PRO A 226 -1.02 -28.87 -17.12
C PRO A 226 -0.24 -27.57 -17.40
N GLN A 227 0.23 -26.88 -16.36
CA GLN A 227 1.02 -25.65 -16.47
C GLN A 227 2.29 -25.79 -17.34
N SER A 228 2.83 -27.00 -17.48
CA SER A 228 4.00 -27.28 -18.34
C SER A 228 3.72 -27.16 -19.84
N GLU A 229 2.44 -27.11 -20.25
CA GLU A 229 1.99 -26.91 -21.63
C GLU A 229 1.61 -25.44 -21.92
N ASP A 230 1.83 -24.53 -20.97
CA ASP A 230 1.46 -23.13 -21.13
C ASP A 230 2.27 -22.45 -22.23
N GLU A 231 1.58 -21.68 -23.06
CA GLU A 231 2.17 -20.95 -24.18
C GLU A 231 2.87 -19.68 -23.69
N LEU A 232 4.14 -19.49 -24.10
CA LEU A 232 4.86 -18.22 -23.88
C LEU A 232 4.37 -17.16 -24.88
N VAL A 233 3.73 -16.12 -24.37
CA VAL A 233 3.14 -15.03 -25.17
C VAL A 233 4.09 -13.84 -25.30
N TYR A 234 4.80 -13.49 -24.22
CA TYR A 234 5.73 -12.38 -24.22
C TYR A 234 6.89 -12.62 -23.26
N ASP A 235 8.11 -12.30 -23.72
CA ASP A 235 9.34 -12.47 -22.95
C ASP A 235 10.08 -11.15 -22.79
N ALA A 236 10.04 -10.56 -21.61
CA ALA A 236 10.76 -9.35 -21.26
C ALA A 236 12.24 -9.61 -20.89
N SER A 237 12.72 -10.85 -20.94
CA SER A 237 14.11 -11.19 -20.56
C SER A 237 15.15 -10.48 -21.44
N LYS A 238 14.83 -10.21 -22.68
CA LYS A 238 15.72 -9.54 -23.64
C LYS A 238 15.85 -8.03 -23.40
N THR A 239 14.82 -7.41 -22.87
CA THR A 239 14.77 -5.95 -22.66
C THR A 239 15.04 -5.58 -21.21
N GLU A 240 15.00 -6.55 -20.28
CA GLU A 240 15.00 -6.34 -18.82
C GLU A 240 13.94 -5.32 -18.37
N ALA A 241 12.87 -5.20 -19.16
CA ALA A 241 11.81 -4.24 -18.95
C ALA A 241 10.73 -4.78 -17.99
N GLY A 242 10.12 -3.87 -17.23
CA GLY A 242 8.87 -4.16 -16.54
C GLY A 242 7.69 -4.12 -17.52
N PHE A 243 6.68 -4.97 -17.34
CA PHE A 243 5.47 -4.88 -18.14
C PHE A 243 4.19 -5.16 -17.35
N GLY A 244 3.10 -4.52 -17.79
CA GLY A 244 1.73 -4.81 -17.36
C GLY A 244 0.93 -5.40 -18.53
N PHE A 245 -0.18 -6.09 -18.21
CA PHE A 245 -1.08 -6.65 -19.22
C PHE A 245 -2.52 -6.74 -18.70
N PHE A 246 -3.47 -6.77 -19.62
CA PHE A 246 -4.90 -6.99 -19.33
C PHE A 246 -5.62 -7.41 -20.61
N THR A 247 -6.84 -7.93 -20.48
CA THR A 247 -7.71 -8.24 -21.62
C THR A 247 -8.96 -7.36 -21.61
N LYS A 248 -9.39 -6.91 -22.75
CA LYS A 248 -10.63 -6.15 -22.95
C LYS A 248 -11.16 -6.37 -24.39
N GLU A 249 -12.48 -6.58 -24.54
CA GLU A 249 -13.14 -6.74 -25.84
C GLU A 249 -12.37 -7.64 -26.82
N ASN A 250 -12.09 -8.89 -26.41
CA ASN A 250 -11.36 -9.89 -27.19
C ASN A 250 -9.93 -9.44 -27.64
N LYS A 251 -9.31 -8.53 -26.92
CA LYS A 251 -7.92 -8.14 -27.13
C LYS A 251 -7.10 -8.31 -25.85
N LEU A 252 -5.89 -8.82 -25.99
CA LEU A 252 -4.83 -8.74 -24.97
C LEU A 252 -4.03 -7.46 -25.23
N PHE A 253 -3.83 -6.67 -24.19
CA PHE A 253 -2.96 -5.50 -24.19
C PHE A 253 -1.72 -5.79 -23.34
N VAL A 254 -0.55 -5.36 -23.83
CA VAL A 254 0.72 -5.41 -23.09
C VAL A 254 1.37 -4.03 -23.14
N MET A 255 1.72 -3.51 -21.97
CA MET A 255 2.49 -2.27 -21.83
C MET A 255 3.86 -2.61 -21.29
N GLU A 256 4.89 -2.43 -22.07
CA GLU A 256 6.29 -2.62 -21.71
C GLU A 256 6.93 -1.28 -21.38
N ARG A 257 7.53 -1.12 -20.19
CA ARG A 257 8.38 0.03 -19.87
C ARG A 257 9.84 -0.30 -20.10
N ASN A 258 10.61 0.63 -20.63
CA ASN A 258 12.05 0.43 -20.76
C ASN A 258 12.73 0.30 -19.36
N LYS A 259 13.96 -0.21 -19.31
CA LYS A 259 14.72 -0.42 -18.07
C LYS A 259 14.89 0.86 -17.22
N ALA A 260 14.96 2.02 -17.88
CA ALA A 260 15.08 3.33 -17.23
C ALA A 260 13.72 3.95 -16.84
N GLU A 261 12.61 3.27 -17.17
CA GLU A 261 11.22 3.73 -16.98
C GLU A 261 10.93 5.11 -17.61
N THR A 262 11.73 5.52 -18.58
CA THR A 262 11.59 6.81 -19.27
C THR A 262 10.67 6.75 -20.48
N SER A 263 10.40 5.56 -21.00
CA SER A 263 9.48 5.36 -22.12
C SER A 263 8.75 4.00 -22.04
N ALA A 264 7.66 3.88 -22.76
CA ALA A 264 6.87 2.67 -22.85
C ALA A 264 6.49 2.31 -24.28
N ASN A 265 6.39 1.01 -24.55
CA ASN A 265 5.81 0.45 -25.77
C ASN A 265 4.47 -0.18 -25.44
N PHE A 266 3.49 -0.04 -26.33
CA PHE A 266 2.18 -0.64 -26.15
C PHE A 266 1.88 -1.59 -27.29
N TYR A 267 1.43 -2.79 -26.93
CA TYR A 267 1.09 -3.86 -27.87
C TYR A 267 -0.33 -4.33 -27.63
N TYR A 268 -0.96 -4.86 -28.66
CA TYR A 268 -2.19 -5.65 -28.53
C TYR A 268 -2.15 -6.88 -29.43
N SER A 269 -2.97 -7.88 -29.07
CA SER A 269 -3.23 -9.07 -29.88
C SER A 269 -4.71 -9.41 -29.78
N PRO A 270 -5.38 -9.78 -30.89
CA PRO A 270 -6.64 -10.53 -30.81
C PRO A 270 -6.45 -11.81 -29.97
N ILE A 271 -7.45 -12.24 -29.23
CA ILE A 271 -7.40 -13.43 -28.38
C ILE A 271 -8.43 -14.52 -28.72
N ASP A 272 -9.20 -14.29 -29.76
CA ASP A 272 -10.12 -15.28 -30.35
C ASP A 272 -9.44 -16.23 -31.36
N THR A 273 -8.14 -16.07 -31.58
CA THR A 273 -7.26 -16.84 -32.46
C THR A 273 -6.58 -18.00 -31.72
N GLU A 274 -6.02 -18.96 -32.45
CA GLU A 274 -5.25 -20.09 -31.87
C GLU A 274 -3.86 -19.69 -31.38
N THR A 275 -3.28 -18.62 -31.94
CA THR A 275 -1.95 -18.11 -31.60
C THR A 275 -2.02 -16.61 -31.32
N PHE A 276 -1.23 -16.14 -30.35
CA PHE A 276 -1.18 -14.73 -29.96
C PHE A 276 -0.07 -14.01 -30.69
N TYR A 277 -0.43 -12.96 -31.43
CA TYR A 277 0.53 -12.16 -32.17
C TYR A 277 0.45 -10.70 -31.72
N LEU A 278 1.43 -10.29 -30.89
CA LEU A 278 1.51 -8.93 -30.35
C LEU A 278 1.90 -7.92 -31.40
N GLN A 279 1.00 -7.03 -31.77
CA GLN A 279 1.20 -5.91 -32.68
C GLN A 279 1.50 -4.65 -31.85
N LYS A 280 2.62 -3.98 -32.15
CA LYS A 280 2.95 -2.71 -31.52
C LYS A 280 2.05 -1.61 -32.12
N PHE A 281 1.33 -0.88 -31.26
CA PHE A 281 0.50 0.25 -31.68
C PHE A 281 1.00 1.60 -31.15
N ILE A 282 1.82 1.63 -30.10
CA ILE A 282 2.58 2.81 -29.68
C ILE A 282 4.03 2.40 -29.46
N ASP A 283 4.94 3.19 -30.02
CA ASP A 283 6.37 2.97 -29.92
C ASP A 283 7.02 4.11 -29.12
N ASN A 284 7.82 3.74 -28.14
CA ASN A 284 8.66 4.64 -27.34
C ASN A 284 7.92 5.87 -26.79
N ASP A 285 6.73 5.66 -26.21
CA ASP A 285 6.00 6.73 -25.55
C ASP A 285 6.78 7.30 -24.37
N VAL A 286 7.14 8.57 -24.45
CA VAL A 286 7.83 9.34 -23.41
C VAL A 286 6.87 10.22 -22.60
N SER A 287 5.60 10.31 -23.01
CA SER A 287 4.57 11.11 -22.34
C SER A 287 4.10 10.49 -21.03
N GLY A 288 4.48 9.21 -20.76
CA GLY A 288 4.04 8.47 -19.60
C GLY A 288 2.54 8.21 -19.62
N MET A 289 2.05 7.73 -20.76
CA MET A 289 0.62 7.42 -20.95
C MET A 289 0.10 6.48 -19.87
N LYS A 290 -0.96 6.90 -19.17
CA LYS A 290 -1.74 6.07 -18.27
C LYS A 290 -2.99 5.59 -18.98
N PHE A 291 -3.09 4.28 -19.20
CA PHE A 291 -4.25 3.66 -19.81
C PHE A 291 -5.42 3.60 -18.81
N TRP A 292 -6.62 4.02 -19.24
CA TRP A 292 -7.84 3.98 -18.45
C TRP A 292 -8.84 2.94 -18.91
N GLY A 293 -8.93 2.70 -20.22
CA GLY A 293 -9.86 1.72 -20.77
C GLY A 293 -9.78 1.60 -22.28
N TYR A 294 -10.46 0.58 -22.77
CA TYR A 294 -10.69 0.35 -24.20
C TYR A 294 -12.19 0.10 -24.38
N LEU A 295 -12.81 0.84 -25.26
CA LEU A 295 -14.24 0.74 -25.53
C LEU A 295 -14.53 1.13 -26.99
N HIS A 296 -15.26 0.29 -27.72
CA HIS A 296 -15.68 0.55 -29.11
C HIS A 296 -14.54 1.02 -30.02
N ASN A 297 -13.47 0.24 -30.07
CA ASN A 297 -12.23 0.49 -30.84
C ASN A 297 -11.42 1.73 -30.43
N ARG A 298 -11.77 2.39 -29.32
CA ARG A 298 -11.03 3.55 -28.80
C ARG A 298 -10.26 3.21 -27.53
N VAL A 299 -9.02 3.68 -27.49
CA VAL A 299 -8.17 3.68 -26.29
C VAL A 299 -8.42 4.97 -25.54
N TYR A 300 -8.71 4.87 -24.25
CA TYR A 300 -8.86 6.00 -23.32
C TYR A 300 -7.66 6.07 -22.41
N PHE A 301 -7.04 7.25 -22.31
CA PHE A 301 -5.79 7.43 -21.59
C PHE A 301 -5.64 8.86 -21.03
N SER A 302 -4.66 9.04 -20.13
CA SER A 302 -4.14 10.33 -19.70
C SER A 302 -2.67 10.42 -20.03
N SER A 303 -2.18 11.61 -20.44
CA SER A 303 -0.76 11.91 -20.51
C SER A 303 -0.27 12.48 -19.17
N THR A 304 0.96 12.16 -18.80
CA THR A 304 1.63 12.78 -17.64
C THR A 304 2.11 14.20 -17.89
N ASP A 305 1.91 14.74 -19.09
CA ASP A 305 2.15 16.16 -19.38
C ASP A 305 1.15 17.08 -18.69
N TYR A 306 0.05 16.50 -18.19
CA TYR A 306 -1.00 17.20 -17.46
C TYR A 306 -1.04 16.73 -16.01
N ASP A 307 -0.48 17.53 -15.11
CA ASP A 307 -0.30 17.17 -13.68
C ASP A 307 -1.59 16.70 -13.00
N TRP A 308 -2.74 17.30 -13.35
CA TRP A 308 -4.03 16.94 -12.73
C TRP A 308 -4.79 15.85 -13.46
N GLY A 309 -4.26 15.39 -14.61
CA GLY A 309 -4.88 14.38 -15.45
C GLY A 309 -6.03 14.93 -16.30
N GLU A 310 -6.05 14.54 -17.56
CA GLU A 310 -7.18 14.71 -18.49
C GLU A 310 -7.53 13.38 -19.10
N LEU A 311 -8.73 13.23 -19.64
CA LEU A 311 -9.11 12.03 -20.38
C LEU A 311 -9.04 12.32 -21.87
N ARG A 312 -8.17 11.59 -22.56
CA ARG A 312 -8.04 11.60 -24.03
C ARG A 312 -8.47 10.27 -24.60
N SER A 313 -8.78 10.25 -25.89
CA SER A 313 -8.99 9.00 -26.61
C SER A 313 -8.51 9.10 -28.05
N PHE A 314 -8.16 7.94 -28.62
CA PHE A 314 -7.87 7.78 -30.05
C PHE A 314 -8.42 6.42 -30.52
N ASP A 315 -8.69 6.31 -31.83
CA ASP A 315 -9.01 5.03 -32.46
C ASP A 315 -7.76 4.18 -32.63
N ILE A 316 -7.78 2.92 -32.19
CA ILE A 316 -6.58 2.06 -32.13
C ILE A 316 -6.02 1.72 -33.50
N ASP A 317 -6.85 1.66 -34.55
CA ASP A 317 -6.41 1.28 -35.89
C ASP A 317 -5.87 2.48 -36.67
N SER A 318 -6.59 3.60 -36.66
CA SER A 318 -6.20 4.80 -37.43
C SER A 318 -5.15 5.66 -36.74
N ARG A 319 -5.18 5.73 -35.39
CA ARG A 319 -4.30 6.57 -34.52
C ARG A 319 -4.29 8.06 -34.87
N LYS A 320 -5.24 8.55 -35.66
CA LYS A 320 -5.22 9.90 -36.24
C LYS A 320 -6.20 10.87 -35.62
N ASP A 321 -7.14 10.41 -34.85
CA ASP A 321 -8.25 11.20 -34.30
C ASP A 321 -8.15 11.32 -32.77
N GLU A 322 -6.94 11.59 -32.29
CA GLU A 322 -6.76 11.86 -30.87
C GLU A 322 -7.54 13.11 -30.46
N THR A 323 -8.39 12.95 -29.44
CA THR A 323 -9.24 14.01 -28.93
C THR A 323 -9.21 14.07 -27.42
N VAL A 324 -9.32 15.28 -26.86
CA VAL A 324 -9.60 15.48 -25.45
C VAL A 324 -11.08 15.19 -25.20
N VAL A 325 -11.36 14.18 -24.41
CA VAL A 325 -12.74 13.80 -24.02
C VAL A 325 -13.17 14.60 -22.79
N ILE A 326 -12.31 14.66 -21.78
CA ILE A 326 -12.53 15.44 -20.57
C ILE A 326 -11.25 16.21 -20.26
N PRO A 327 -11.26 17.55 -20.27
CA PRO A 327 -10.09 18.36 -19.96
C PRO A 327 -9.69 18.22 -18.49
N GLN A 328 -8.41 18.51 -18.19
CA GLN A 328 -7.95 18.52 -16.80
C GLN A 328 -8.70 19.57 -15.97
N LEU A 329 -8.99 19.18 -14.73
CA LEU A 329 -9.56 20.08 -13.74
C LEU A 329 -8.44 20.51 -12.77
N TYR A 330 -8.00 21.76 -12.85
CA TYR A 330 -6.91 22.26 -12.00
C TYR A 330 -7.23 22.07 -10.51
N ASN A 331 -6.21 21.65 -9.74
CA ASN A 331 -6.31 21.32 -8.31
C ASN A 331 -7.22 20.13 -7.98
N ASN A 332 -7.62 19.35 -9.00
CA ASN A 332 -8.42 18.15 -8.83
C ASN A 332 -7.77 17.00 -9.61
N LEU A 333 -7.08 16.12 -8.91
CA LEU A 333 -6.36 15.01 -9.52
C LEU A 333 -7.33 13.92 -10.00
N LEU A 334 -7.31 13.61 -11.29
CA LEU A 334 -8.02 12.45 -11.85
C LEU A 334 -7.34 11.15 -11.39
N VAL A 335 -7.98 10.41 -10.50
CA VAL A 335 -7.40 9.21 -9.90
C VAL A 335 -7.94 7.92 -10.48
N ASP A 336 -9.16 7.94 -11.04
CA ASP A 336 -9.81 6.76 -11.61
C ASP A 336 -10.85 7.13 -12.65
N VAL A 337 -11.09 6.24 -13.62
CA VAL A 337 -12.10 6.39 -14.68
C VAL A 337 -12.78 5.05 -14.90
N ASP A 338 -14.10 5.01 -14.71
CA ASP A 338 -14.95 3.87 -15.02
C ASP A 338 -15.88 4.18 -16.20
N PHE A 339 -16.18 3.16 -17.00
CA PHE A 339 -17.06 3.26 -18.16
C PHE A 339 -18.32 2.38 -17.95
N TYR A 340 -19.48 2.99 -17.92
CA TYR A 340 -20.78 2.34 -17.73
C TYR A 340 -21.77 2.75 -18.81
N ASP A 341 -22.18 1.83 -19.67
CA ASP A 341 -23.09 2.08 -20.78
C ASP A 341 -22.71 3.37 -21.56
N ASN A 342 -23.49 4.43 -21.40
CA ASN A 342 -23.27 5.73 -22.04
C ASN A 342 -22.60 6.75 -21.12
N TYR A 343 -22.09 6.33 -19.95
CA TYR A 343 -21.51 7.23 -18.96
C TYR A 343 -20.02 6.99 -18.77
N ILE A 344 -19.29 8.09 -18.62
CA ILE A 344 -17.91 8.11 -18.12
C ILE A 344 -17.94 8.65 -16.68
N VAL A 345 -17.45 7.87 -15.75
CA VAL A 345 -17.45 8.21 -14.32
C VAL A 345 -16.03 8.43 -13.86
N CYS A 346 -15.71 9.66 -13.55
CA CYS A 346 -14.39 10.09 -13.12
C CYS A 346 -14.34 10.30 -11.62
N LYS A 347 -13.32 9.73 -10.98
CA LYS A 347 -13.01 9.96 -9.57
C LYS A 347 -11.91 11.00 -9.45
N TYR A 348 -12.14 12.02 -8.61
CA TYR A 348 -11.18 13.09 -8.35
C TYR A 348 -10.77 13.14 -6.89
N LYS A 349 -9.46 13.27 -6.65
CA LYS A 349 -8.90 13.63 -5.34
C LYS A 349 -8.64 15.14 -5.29
N THR A 350 -8.97 15.75 -4.15
CA THR A 350 -8.73 17.17 -3.88
C THR A 350 -8.12 17.37 -2.51
N LEU A 351 -7.63 18.57 -2.23
CA LEU A 351 -7.22 18.98 -0.87
C LEU A 351 -8.40 19.17 0.10
N GLY A 352 -9.63 19.12 -0.40
CA GLY A 352 -10.85 19.28 0.39
C GLY A 352 -11.68 18.02 0.42
N LYS A 353 -12.71 18.00 -0.41
CA LYS A 353 -13.63 16.86 -0.56
C LYS A 353 -13.37 16.15 -1.86
N ASN A 354 -13.06 14.86 -1.80
CA ASN A 354 -13.01 14.00 -2.98
C ASN A 354 -14.40 13.96 -3.62
N PHE A 355 -14.47 13.76 -4.95
CA PHE A 355 -15.75 13.74 -5.64
C PHE A 355 -15.75 12.80 -6.86
N ILE A 356 -16.96 12.40 -7.26
CA ILE A 356 -17.26 11.72 -8.50
C ILE A 356 -17.86 12.74 -9.46
N SER A 357 -17.36 12.80 -10.70
CA SER A 357 -18.03 13.48 -11.81
C SER A 357 -18.50 12.48 -12.83
N VAL A 358 -19.74 12.62 -13.26
CA VAL A 358 -20.35 11.81 -14.30
C VAL A 358 -20.48 12.64 -15.56
N TYR A 359 -20.07 12.05 -16.69
CA TYR A 359 -20.12 12.62 -18.03
C TYR A 359 -20.87 11.66 -18.96
N ASP A 360 -21.40 12.15 -20.04
CA ASP A 360 -21.87 11.31 -21.14
C ASP A 360 -20.68 10.70 -21.93
N SER A 361 -20.95 9.83 -22.88
CA SER A 361 -19.94 9.16 -23.71
C SER A 361 -19.11 10.13 -24.58
N LYS A 362 -19.54 11.38 -24.73
CA LYS A 362 -18.85 12.45 -25.48
C LYS A 362 -18.03 13.37 -24.57
N GLY A 363 -18.08 13.16 -23.24
CA GLY A 363 -17.39 13.99 -22.26
C GLY A 363 -18.19 15.22 -21.81
N THR A 364 -19.50 15.30 -22.10
CA THR A 364 -20.35 16.37 -21.59
C THR A 364 -20.68 16.11 -20.12
N PHE A 365 -20.41 17.10 -19.26
CA PHE A 365 -20.68 16.99 -17.84
C PHE A 365 -22.18 16.83 -17.53
N ILE A 366 -22.52 15.85 -16.70
CA ILE A 366 -23.89 15.58 -16.26
C ILE A 366 -24.04 15.96 -14.79
N ARG A 367 -23.21 15.42 -13.89
CA ARG A 367 -23.39 15.56 -12.44
C ARG A 367 -22.12 15.34 -11.64
N ARG A 368 -22.09 15.95 -10.45
CA ARG A 368 -21.05 15.74 -9.44
C ARG A 368 -21.66 15.26 -8.13
N PHE A 369 -20.98 14.34 -7.46
CA PHE A 369 -21.27 13.87 -6.12
C PHE A 369 -20.04 14.07 -5.23
N ASP A 370 -20.15 14.91 -4.19
CA ASP A 370 -19.07 15.14 -3.24
C ASP A 370 -19.06 14.08 -2.14
N ALA A 371 -17.89 13.57 -1.78
CA ALA A 371 -17.72 12.76 -0.58
C ALA A 371 -17.88 13.63 0.68
N PRO A 372 -18.34 13.06 1.79
CA PRO A 372 -18.25 13.75 3.08
C PRO A 372 -16.80 14.14 3.40
N GLN A 373 -16.62 15.17 4.22
CA GLN A 373 -15.29 15.68 4.60
C GLN A 373 -14.41 14.58 5.20
N GLY A 374 -13.17 14.46 4.73
CA GLY A 374 -12.20 13.48 5.19
C GLY A 374 -12.48 12.02 4.78
N MET A 375 -13.45 11.80 3.90
CA MET A 375 -13.75 10.48 3.35
C MET A 375 -13.23 10.29 1.93
N ASP A 376 -12.91 9.06 1.61
CA ASP A 376 -12.71 8.58 0.25
C ASP A 376 -13.81 7.56 -0.08
N PHE A 377 -13.83 7.04 -1.30
CA PHE A 377 -14.89 6.13 -1.75
C PHE A 377 -14.40 5.14 -2.78
N ASN A 378 -15.12 4.01 -2.86
CA ASN A 378 -15.01 3.01 -3.92
C ASN A 378 -16.35 2.91 -4.64
N ILE A 379 -16.35 3.11 -5.96
CA ILE A 379 -17.50 2.77 -6.81
C ILE A 379 -17.50 1.24 -6.92
N ARG A 380 -18.64 0.63 -6.57
CA ARG A 380 -18.78 -0.83 -6.53
C ARG A 380 -19.40 -1.38 -7.79
N PHE A 381 -20.39 -0.71 -8.30
CA PHE A 381 -21.04 -0.99 -9.58
C PHE A 381 -22.06 0.12 -9.93
N TYR A 382 -22.52 0.07 -11.16
CA TYR A 382 -23.63 0.86 -11.69
C TYR A 382 -24.81 -0.07 -12.00
N ASP A 383 -26.02 0.38 -11.68
CA ASP A 383 -27.26 -0.29 -12.04
C ASP A 383 -27.96 0.48 -13.19
N PRO A 384 -28.01 -0.10 -14.41
CA PRO A 384 -28.61 0.57 -15.56
C PRO A 384 -30.13 0.71 -15.47
N GLU A 385 -30.82 -0.12 -14.67
CA GLU A 385 -32.27 -0.04 -14.52
C GLU A 385 -32.66 1.15 -13.64
N THR A 386 -31.97 1.36 -12.52
CA THR A 386 -32.27 2.45 -11.60
C THR A 386 -31.47 3.72 -11.87
N LYS A 387 -30.46 3.67 -12.77
CA LYS A 387 -29.49 4.74 -13.04
C LYS A 387 -28.70 5.15 -11.80
N GLU A 388 -28.39 4.20 -10.95
CA GLU A 388 -27.71 4.43 -9.68
C GLU A 388 -26.29 3.88 -9.67
N LEU A 389 -25.35 4.68 -9.15
CA LEU A 389 -24.02 4.24 -8.73
C LEU A 389 -24.09 3.76 -7.28
N PHE A 390 -23.60 2.56 -7.02
CA PHE A 390 -23.46 2.00 -5.69
C PHE A 390 -22.04 2.25 -5.19
N VAL A 391 -21.90 2.98 -4.08
CA VAL A 391 -20.64 3.53 -3.59
C VAL A 391 -20.47 3.21 -2.12
N SER A 392 -19.23 2.84 -1.73
CA SER A 392 -18.84 2.66 -0.33
C SER A 392 -17.87 3.77 0.07
N PHE A 393 -18.30 4.68 0.96
CA PHE A 393 -17.45 5.70 1.57
C PHE A 393 -16.70 5.14 2.79
N TYR A 394 -15.49 5.62 3.03
CA TYR A 394 -14.66 5.21 4.16
C TYR A 394 -13.69 6.32 4.57
N SER A 395 -13.17 6.24 5.80
CA SER A 395 -12.20 7.20 6.34
C SER A 395 -11.25 6.51 7.34
N TYR A 396 -10.39 7.26 7.99
CA TYR A 396 -9.54 6.74 9.09
C TYR A 396 -10.32 6.23 10.30
N VAL A 397 -11.55 6.72 10.50
CA VAL A 397 -12.40 6.41 11.68
C VAL A 397 -13.72 5.70 11.33
N LEU A 398 -13.97 5.47 10.06
CA LEU A 398 -15.17 4.79 9.55
C LEU A 398 -14.77 3.75 8.50
N SER A 399 -15.14 2.48 8.70
CA SER A 399 -14.78 1.41 7.77
C SER A 399 -15.50 1.56 6.42
N PHE A 400 -16.83 1.43 6.41
CA PHE A 400 -17.63 1.65 5.21
C PHE A 400 -19.02 2.19 5.56
N HIS A 401 -19.46 3.16 4.77
CA HIS A 401 -20.84 3.65 4.74
C HIS A 401 -21.31 3.62 3.29
N ASN A 402 -22.31 2.80 3.02
CA ASN A 402 -22.70 2.50 1.66
C ASN A 402 -23.87 3.38 1.21
N PHE A 403 -23.81 3.85 -0.04
CA PHE A 403 -24.80 4.70 -0.65
C PHE A 403 -25.16 4.23 -2.06
N ARG A 404 -26.34 4.61 -2.51
CA ARG A 404 -26.74 4.64 -3.90
C ARG A 404 -26.93 6.09 -4.33
N LEU A 405 -26.36 6.45 -5.47
CA LEU A 405 -26.31 7.81 -6.01
C LEU A 405 -26.99 7.79 -7.38
N ASN A 406 -28.14 8.40 -7.51
CA ASN A 406 -28.86 8.43 -8.78
C ASN A 406 -28.24 9.48 -9.71
N ILE A 407 -27.77 9.04 -10.89
CA ILE A 407 -27.07 9.90 -11.85
C ILE A 407 -28.01 10.95 -12.44
N GLU A 408 -29.27 10.62 -12.70
CA GLU A 408 -30.22 11.51 -13.37
C GLU A 408 -30.85 12.52 -12.39
N THR A 409 -31.31 12.06 -11.22
CA THR A 409 -31.98 12.93 -10.24
C THR A 409 -31.01 13.66 -9.31
N GLY A 410 -29.85 13.06 -9.02
CA GLY A 410 -28.87 13.53 -8.04
C GLY A 410 -29.18 13.13 -6.60
N GLU A 411 -30.21 12.34 -6.40
CA GLU A 411 -30.56 11.84 -5.08
C GLU A 411 -29.48 10.88 -4.55
N SER A 412 -29.27 10.93 -3.25
CA SER A 412 -28.31 10.09 -2.54
C SER A 412 -28.98 9.47 -1.32
N HIS A 413 -28.94 8.15 -1.24
CA HIS A 413 -29.56 7.39 -0.16
C HIS A 413 -28.59 6.39 0.44
N SER A 414 -28.57 6.28 1.78
CA SER A 414 -27.84 5.20 2.46
C SER A 414 -28.40 3.84 2.04
N PHE A 415 -27.50 2.88 1.86
CA PHE A 415 -27.86 1.54 1.37
C PHE A 415 -27.14 0.46 2.19
N TYR A 416 -27.89 -0.56 2.59
CA TYR A 416 -27.37 -1.69 3.36
C TYR A 416 -27.81 -3.00 2.71
N THR A 417 -26.88 -3.92 2.51
CA THR A 417 -27.15 -5.24 1.93
C THR A 417 -27.53 -6.29 2.97
N ASP A 418 -27.18 -6.07 4.22
CA ASP A 418 -27.50 -6.99 5.31
C ASP A 418 -28.84 -6.61 5.96
N PHE A 419 -29.61 -7.61 6.34
CA PHE A 419 -30.96 -7.45 6.91
C PHE A 419 -30.98 -6.73 8.28
N ALA A 420 -29.80 -6.36 8.80
CA ALA A 420 -29.69 -5.52 9.97
C ALA A 420 -29.00 -4.21 9.59
N PRO A 421 -29.53 -3.04 10.02
CA PRO A 421 -28.76 -1.81 9.97
C PRO A 421 -27.43 -2.04 10.70
N PRO A 422 -26.33 -1.36 10.31
CA PRO A 422 -25.10 -1.46 11.06
C PRO A 422 -25.42 -1.21 12.53
N LYS A 423 -24.88 -2.03 13.42
CA LYS A 423 -24.94 -1.76 14.86
C LYS A 423 -24.53 -0.31 15.04
N ALA A 424 -25.30 0.43 15.82
CA ALA A 424 -25.04 1.84 16.07
C ALA A 424 -23.53 2.06 16.22
N THR A 425 -22.98 3.01 15.46
CA THR A 425 -21.59 3.39 15.59
C THR A 425 -21.32 3.67 17.07
N LEU A 426 -20.26 3.10 17.67
CA LEU A 426 -19.91 3.40 19.09
C LEU A 426 -19.72 4.90 19.32
N PHE A 427 -19.44 5.61 18.25
CA PHE A 427 -19.21 7.05 18.27
C PHE A 427 -20.21 7.77 17.34
N PRO A 428 -20.76 8.91 17.75
CA PRO A 428 -21.46 9.82 16.85
C PRO A 428 -20.58 10.12 15.62
N LEU A 429 -21.20 10.37 14.47
CA LEU A 429 -20.46 10.67 13.22
C LEU A 429 -19.55 11.91 13.34
N ASP A 430 -19.87 12.81 14.26
CA ASP A 430 -19.12 14.02 14.55
C ASP A 430 -18.21 13.93 15.79
N TYR A 431 -17.96 12.72 16.33
CA TYR A 431 -17.11 12.50 17.51
C TYR A 431 -15.64 12.83 17.23
N PHE A 432 -15.18 12.52 16.03
CA PHE A 432 -13.84 12.86 15.56
C PHE A 432 -13.90 14.01 14.57
N GLU A 433 -12.91 14.87 14.63
CA GLU A 433 -12.70 15.93 13.67
C GLU A 433 -11.59 15.51 12.69
N THR A 434 -11.86 15.70 11.39
CA THR A 434 -10.88 15.52 10.31
C THR A 434 -10.67 16.84 9.60
N LYS A 435 -9.44 17.33 9.61
CA LYS A 435 -9.03 18.57 8.94
C LYS A 435 -7.97 18.28 7.90
N THR A 436 -8.06 18.91 6.75
CA THR A 436 -6.95 19.05 5.81
C THR A 436 -6.39 20.46 5.93
N ILE A 437 -5.11 20.53 6.24
CA ILE A 437 -4.36 21.78 6.37
C ILE A 437 -3.20 21.79 5.38
N THR A 438 -2.51 22.90 5.27
CA THR A 438 -1.27 23.05 4.49
C THR A 438 -0.19 23.65 5.40
N TYR A 439 1.02 23.09 5.35
CA TYR A 439 2.20 23.65 5.99
C TYR A 439 3.29 23.92 4.96
N LYS A 440 4.27 24.73 5.31
CA LYS A 440 5.42 25.03 4.45
C LYS A 440 6.57 24.09 4.74
N SER A 441 7.09 23.44 3.68
CA SER A 441 8.40 22.81 3.74
C SER A 441 9.50 23.87 3.75
N ARG A 442 10.72 23.50 4.10
CA ARG A 442 11.89 24.42 4.21
C ARG A 442 12.22 25.16 2.91
N ASP A 443 11.84 24.64 1.77
CA ASP A 443 11.94 25.28 0.44
C ASP A 443 10.71 26.11 0.07
N ASN A 444 9.83 26.36 1.06
CA ASN A 444 8.58 27.12 0.93
C ASN A 444 7.48 26.43 0.10
N THR A 445 7.63 25.14 -0.21
CA THR A 445 6.59 24.35 -0.89
C THR A 445 5.40 24.11 0.04
N ASP A 446 4.17 24.27 -0.48
CA ASP A 446 2.93 23.96 0.24
C ASP A 446 2.64 22.47 0.27
N ILE A 447 2.73 21.87 1.46
CA ILE A 447 2.52 20.44 1.69
C ILE A 447 1.17 20.22 2.40
N PRO A 448 0.25 19.43 1.82
CA PRO A 448 -1.01 19.09 2.47
C PRO A 448 -0.79 18.09 3.61
N MET A 449 -1.60 18.19 4.65
CA MET A 449 -1.63 17.24 5.76
C MET A 449 -3.05 17.06 6.27
N THR A 450 -3.49 15.80 6.36
CA THR A 450 -4.75 15.44 7.01
C THR A 450 -4.49 15.16 8.48
N ILE A 451 -5.24 15.85 9.37
CA ILE A 451 -5.15 15.67 10.83
C ILE A 451 -6.50 15.16 11.35
N VAL A 452 -6.46 14.12 12.18
CA VAL A 452 -7.65 13.48 12.79
C VAL A 452 -7.47 13.44 14.30
N TYR A 453 -8.47 13.88 15.04
CA TYR A 453 -8.48 13.88 16.50
C TYR A 453 -9.91 13.94 17.06
N LYS A 454 -10.04 13.67 18.36
CA LYS A 454 -11.32 13.80 19.05
C LYS A 454 -11.79 15.24 19.10
N LYS A 455 -13.05 15.49 18.73
CA LYS A 455 -13.63 16.84 18.76
C LYS A 455 -13.46 17.51 20.12
N ASN A 456 -13.19 18.80 20.12
CA ASN A 456 -12.90 19.61 21.31
C ASN A 456 -11.58 19.27 22.03
N LEU A 457 -10.63 18.61 21.38
CA LEU A 457 -9.29 18.40 21.91
C LEU A 457 -8.59 19.76 22.10
N VAL A 458 -7.95 19.95 23.24
CA VAL A 458 -7.17 21.16 23.53
C VAL A 458 -5.77 21.00 22.91
N LEU A 459 -5.39 21.97 22.07
CA LEU A 459 -4.07 22.00 21.45
C LEU A 459 -3.09 22.81 22.32
N ASP A 460 -2.49 22.14 23.28
CA ASP A 460 -1.56 22.74 24.27
C ASP A 460 -0.11 22.20 24.18
N GLY A 461 0.16 21.33 23.18
CA GLY A 461 1.44 20.66 22.99
C GLY A 461 1.60 19.36 23.78
N ASN A 462 0.59 18.93 24.54
CA ASN A 462 0.68 17.73 25.39
C ASN A 462 0.01 16.48 24.79
N ASN A 463 -0.60 16.59 23.61
CA ASN A 463 -1.30 15.45 23.01
C ASN A 463 -0.33 14.42 22.42
N PRO A 464 -0.48 13.14 22.73
CA PRO A 464 0.20 12.06 22.01
C PRO A 464 -0.14 12.17 20.52
N THR A 465 0.85 12.26 19.66
CA THR A 465 0.62 12.42 18.22
C THR A 465 1.36 11.34 17.44
N LEU A 466 0.68 10.77 16.45
CA LEU A 466 1.23 9.80 15.50
C LEU A 466 1.25 10.44 14.11
N LEU A 467 2.45 10.73 13.61
CA LEU A 467 2.68 11.25 12.27
C LEU A 467 3.03 10.09 11.32
N ASN A 468 2.39 10.06 10.17
CA ASN A 468 2.59 9.07 9.12
C ASN A 468 2.67 9.76 7.75
N ALA A 469 3.37 9.14 6.81
CA ALA A 469 3.39 9.47 5.39
C ALA A 469 3.95 8.30 4.58
N TYR A 470 3.86 8.40 3.25
CA TYR A 470 4.46 7.44 2.33
C TYR A 470 5.53 8.08 1.44
N GLY A 471 5.15 8.99 0.56
CA GLY A 471 6.08 9.83 -0.21
C GLY A 471 6.94 9.07 -1.21
N GLY A 472 6.37 8.20 -2.03
CA GLY A 472 7.12 7.48 -3.07
C GLY A 472 6.26 6.88 -4.16
N PHE A 473 6.91 6.53 -5.27
CA PHE A 473 6.32 5.81 -6.40
C PHE A 473 5.11 6.50 -7.05
N GLY A 474 4.90 7.79 -6.83
CA GLY A 474 3.71 8.49 -7.30
C GLY A 474 2.40 7.96 -6.70
N VAL A 475 2.46 7.27 -5.58
CA VAL A 475 1.27 6.70 -4.92
C VAL A 475 0.41 7.82 -4.36
N VAL A 476 -0.87 7.80 -4.72
CA VAL A 476 -1.90 8.68 -4.15
C VAL A 476 -2.46 8.00 -2.91
N SER A 477 -2.17 8.57 -1.76
CA SER A 477 -2.59 8.00 -0.47
C SER A 477 -4.09 8.11 -0.26
N ARG A 478 -4.65 7.08 0.36
CA ARG A 478 -6.07 6.99 0.73
C ARG A 478 -6.20 6.69 2.22
N PRO A 479 -7.24 7.16 2.90
CA PRO A 479 -7.47 6.78 4.28
C PRO A 479 -7.70 5.28 4.41
N VAL A 480 -7.18 4.71 5.48
CA VAL A 480 -7.39 3.29 5.82
C VAL A 480 -7.98 3.25 7.22
N PHE A 481 -9.13 2.60 7.37
CA PHE A 481 -9.71 2.34 8.68
C PHE A 481 -8.85 1.31 9.43
N ASP A 482 -8.45 1.67 10.65
CA ASP A 482 -7.67 0.81 11.52
C ASP A 482 -8.19 0.91 12.96
N THR A 483 -8.48 -0.23 13.57
CA THR A 483 -9.06 -0.29 14.93
C THR A 483 -8.07 0.14 16.01
N GLY A 484 -6.77 -0.07 15.78
CA GLY A 484 -5.71 0.43 16.66
C GLY A 484 -5.61 1.96 16.62
N LEU A 485 -5.71 2.54 15.42
CA LEU A 485 -5.78 3.99 15.26
C LEU A 485 -7.03 4.57 15.92
N LEU A 486 -8.19 3.92 15.75
CA LEU A 486 -9.43 4.35 16.37
C LEU A 486 -9.31 4.37 17.91
N TYR A 487 -8.70 3.32 18.50
CA TYR A 487 -8.39 3.25 19.93
C TYR A 487 -7.48 4.41 20.36
N PHE A 488 -6.42 4.67 19.61
CA PHE A 488 -5.48 5.75 19.90
C PHE A 488 -6.17 7.14 19.91
N LEU A 489 -7.01 7.40 18.91
CA LEU A 489 -7.78 8.63 18.79
C LEU A 489 -8.81 8.77 19.93
N GLU A 490 -9.50 7.68 20.31
CA GLU A 490 -10.47 7.67 21.41
C GLU A 490 -9.80 8.03 22.73
N LYS A 491 -8.53 7.64 22.94
CA LYS A 491 -7.71 7.98 24.11
C LYS A 491 -7.11 9.41 24.07
N GLY A 492 -7.53 10.25 23.12
CA GLY A 492 -7.07 11.62 23.00
C GLY A 492 -5.79 11.78 22.18
N GLY A 493 -5.43 10.77 21.38
CA GLY A 493 -4.35 10.89 20.41
C GLY A 493 -4.71 11.78 19.23
N VAL A 494 -3.70 12.33 18.58
CA VAL A 494 -3.77 13.05 17.31
C VAL A 494 -3.10 12.19 16.23
N PHE A 495 -3.79 11.96 15.13
CA PHE A 495 -3.19 11.32 13.94
C PHE A 495 -2.97 12.36 12.87
N ALA A 496 -1.78 12.38 12.26
CA ALA A 496 -1.45 13.25 11.15
C ALA A 496 -0.91 12.41 9.98
N TYR A 497 -1.43 12.65 8.79
CA TYR A 497 -0.94 12.05 7.55
C TYR A 497 -0.47 13.16 6.61
N ALA A 498 0.84 13.25 6.33
CA ALA A 498 1.41 14.25 5.43
C ALA A 498 1.47 13.72 4.00
N GLU A 499 0.90 14.48 3.05
CA GLU A 499 0.87 14.15 1.62
C GLU A 499 2.11 14.73 0.92
N ILE A 500 3.28 14.20 1.27
CA ILE A 500 4.60 14.71 0.91
C ILE A 500 5.00 14.43 -0.53
N ARG A 501 5.97 15.19 -1.06
CA ARG A 501 6.55 14.95 -2.39
C ARG A 501 7.12 13.55 -2.51
N GLY A 502 7.13 13.02 -3.74
CA GLY A 502 7.38 11.61 -4.03
C GLY A 502 6.09 10.78 -4.13
N GLY A 503 5.00 11.20 -3.47
CA GLY A 503 3.64 10.72 -3.71
C GLY A 503 3.03 11.28 -5.00
N GLY A 504 1.76 10.97 -5.26
CA GLY A 504 1.04 11.37 -6.46
C GLY A 504 -0.08 12.39 -6.24
N GLU A 505 -0.26 12.91 -5.02
CA GLU A 505 -1.44 13.67 -4.59
C GLU A 505 -1.65 14.97 -5.38
N LYS A 506 -0.58 15.57 -5.92
CA LYS A 506 -0.63 16.73 -6.82
C LYS A 506 -0.10 16.41 -8.22
N GLY A 507 -0.23 15.14 -8.65
CA GLY A 507 0.13 14.69 -9.98
C GLY A 507 1.60 14.39 -10.20
N ARG A 508 2.02 14.36 -11.48
CA ARG A 508 3.37 13.92 -11.87
C ARG A 508 4.49 14.76 -11.26
N LYS A 509 4.34 16.07 -11.29
CA LYS A 509 5.37 16.97 -10.76
C LYS A 509 5.62 16.72 -9.28
N TRP A 510 4.57 16.43 -8.51
CA TRP A 510 4.68 16.06 -7.10
C TRP A 510 5.55 14.83 -6.87
N HIS A 511 5.41 13.81 -7.73
CA HIS A 511 6.25 12.61 -7.71
C HIS A 511 7.69 12.94 -8.14
N THR A 512 7.89 13.61 -9.27
CA THR A 512 9.24 13.85 -9.81
C THR A 512 10.09 14.77 -8.94
N GLU A 513 9.47 15.66 -8.15
CA GLU A 513 10.16 16.50 -7.17
C GLU A 513 10.55 15.76 -5.88
N GLY A 514 10.18 14.48 -5.72
CA GLY A 514 10.49 13.63 -4.57
C GLY A 514 11.11 12.28 -4.95
N LYS A 515 11.74 12.13 -6.13
CA LYS A 515 12.42 10.89 -6.54
C LYS A 515 13.85 11.11 -7.05
N GLY A 516 14.63 10.03 -7.12
CA GLY A 516 16.00 10.04 -7.62
C GLY A 516 16.88 11.02 -6.86
N LEU A 517 17.59 11.90 -7.56
CA LEU A 517 18.46 12.91 -6.94
C LEU A 517 17.70 13.96 -6.11
N LYS A 518 16.37 14.05 -6.27
CA LYS A 518 15.49 14.95 -5.50
C LYS A 518 14.81 14.26 -4.30
N LYS A 519 15.16 13.01 -4.03
CA LYS A 519 14.53 12.21 -2.97
C LYS A 519 14.61 12.87 -1.58
N MET A 520 15.61 13.67 -1.32
CA MET A 520 15.72 14.44 -0.07
C MET A 520 14.52 15.36 0.20
N ASN A 521 13.84 15.85 -0.82
CA ASN A 521 12.63 16.66 -0.64
C ASN A 521 11.54 15.89 0.10
N THR A 522 11.36 14.60 -0.20
CA THR A 522 10.41 13.72 0.50
C THR A 522 10.68 13.69 2.02
N PHE A 523 11.94 13.49 2.39
CA PHE A 523 12.35 13.40 3.80
C PHE A 523 12.27 14.74 4.50
N ASN A 524 12.65 15.81 3.82
CA ASN A 524 12.54 17.18 4.33
C ASN A 524 11.09 17.56 4.62
N ASP A 525 10.19 17.29 3.68
CA ASP A 525 8.74 17.56 3.85
C ASP A 525 8.19 16.88 5.11
N PHE A 526 8.59 15.63 5.37
CA PHE A 526 8.15 14.88 6.55
C PHE A 526 8.73 15.41 7.87
N ILE A 527 10.00 15.79 7.87
CA ILE A 527 10.64 16.42 9.04
C ILE A 527 9.96 17.77 9.34
N ASP A 528 9.69 18.56 8.31
CA ASP A 528 9.03 19.86 8.44
C ASP A 528 7.57 19.73 8.89
N ALA A 529 6.88 18.61 8.56
CA ALA A 529 5.57 18.25 9.14
C ALA A 529 5.66 18.06 10.66
N ALA A 530 6.69 17.37 11.14
CA ALA A 530 6.90 17.19 12.58
C ALA A 530 7.16 18.54 13.28
N GLU A 531 8.01 19.38 12.72
CA GLU A 531 8.28 20.73 13.26
C GLU A 531 7.00 21.61 13.27
N PHE A 532 6.20 21.53 12.22
CA PHE A 532 4.90 22.21 12.14
C PHE A 532 3.96 21.78 13.26
N LEU A 533 3.77 20.47 13.46
CA LEU A 533 2.88 19.92 14.51
C LEU A 533 3.31 20.36 15.91
N ILE A 534 4.61 20.44 16.15
CA ILE A 534 5.18 20.92 17.42
C ILE A 534 4.93 22.43 17.57
N LYS A 535 5.23 23.22 16.54
CA LYS A 535 5.05 24.70 16.54
C LYS A 535 3.60 25.09 16.76
N GLU A 536 2.66 24.41 16.10
CA GLU A 536 1.23 24.68 16.20
C GLU A 536 0.57 24.00 17.43
N LYS A 537 1.40 23.47 18.35
CA LYS A 537 0.96 22.88 19.62
C LYS A 537 0.00 21.69 19.50
N TYR A 538 0.01 20.98 18.38
CA TYR A 538 -0.63 19.67 18.31
C TYR A 538 0.07 18.69 19.25
N THR A 539 1.39 18.82 19.41
CA THR A 539 2.23 17.92 20.19
C THR A 539 3.52 18.61 20.65
N SER A 540 4.42 17.83 21.28
CA SER A 540 5.80 18.21 21.58
C SER A 540 6.75 17.05 21.24
N PRO A 541 8.09 17.27 21.18
CA PRO A 541 9.04 16.19 20.91
C PRO A 541 8.88 14.98 21.84
N GLY A 542 8.56 15.22 23.11
CA GLY A 542 8.31 14.18 24.11
C GLY A 542 6.99 13.38 23.92
N ARG A 543 6.14 13.78 22.96
CA ARG A 543 4.81 13.21 22.70
C ARG A 543 4.63 12.79 21.25
N LEU A 544 5.59 13.08 20.36
CA LEU A 544 5.51 12.78 18.94
C LEU A 544 6.08 11.40 18.64
N ALA A 545 5.25 10.57 18.00
CA ALA A 545 5.64 9.29 17.42
C ALA A 545 5.54 9.37 15.89
N ILE A 546 6.44 8.66 15.20
CA ILE A 546 6.42 8.51 13.73
C ILE A 546 6.31 7.05 13.33
N THR A 547 5.53 6.78 12.29
CA THR A 547 5.36 5.43 11.73
C THR A 547 5.22 5.47 10.21
N GLY A 548 5.57 4.37 9.58
CA GLY A 548 5.41 4.17 8.14
C GLY A 548 5.87 2.79 7.72
N GLY A 549 5.35 2.28 6.61
CA GLY A 549 5.70 0.96 6.06
C GLY A 549 6.33 1.07 4.68
N SER A 550 7.18 0.08 4.30
CA SER A 550 7.81 0.05 2.98
C SER A 550 8.63 1.33 2.72
N GLN A 551 8.32 2.10 1.68
CA GLN A 551 8.88 3.45 1.48
C GLN A 551 8.66 4.36 2.70
N GLY A 552 7.50 4.26 3.37
CA GLY A 552 7.25 4.98 4.63
C GLY A 552 8.14 4.48 5.77
N GLY A 553 8.58 3.23 5.76
CA GLY A 553 9.57 2.68 6.69
C GLY A 553 10.95 3.31 6.49
N LEU A 554 11.41 3.41 5.24
CA LEU A 554 12.61 4.18 4.88
C LEU A 554 12.50 5.63 5.36
N LEU A 555 11.36 6.29 5.10
CA LEU A 555 11.08 7.67 5.52
C LEU A 555 11.27 7.86 7.03
N VAL A 556 10.69 6.96 7.84
CA VAL A 556 10.85 6.98 9.30
C VAL A 556 12.30 6.75 9.71
N GLY A 557 13.00 5.80 9.07
CA GLY A 557 14.42 5.55 9.30
C GLY A 557 15.28 6.78 9.03
N VAL A 558 15.02 7.50 7.92
CA VAL A 558 15.72 8.76 7.59
C VAL A 558 15.41 9.85 8.60
N ALA A 559 14.13 10.08 8.90
CA ALA A 559 13.71 11.15 9.81
C ALA A 559 14.34 10.96 11.21
N MET A 560 14.27 9.75 11.78
CA MET A 560 14.82 9.48 13.10
C MET A 560 16.35 9.56 13.14
N THR A 561 17.05 9.27 12.04
CA THR A 561 18.52 9.35 12.01
C THR A 561 19.02 10.78 11.76
N GLN A 562 18.27 11.61 11.06
CA GLN A 562 18.62 13.01 10.79
C GLN A 562 18.22 13.97 11.91
N ARG A 563 17.04 13.77 12.53
CA ARG A 563 16.45 14.67 13.53
C ARG A 563 15.90 13.87 14.73
N PRO A 564 16.77 13.10 15.43
CA PRO A 564 16.34 12.24 16.55
C PRO A 564 15.65 13.00 17.69
N GLU A 565 15.99 14.25 17.90
CA GLU A 565 15.47 15.09 18.98
C GLU A 565 13.98 15.48 18.81
N LEU A 566 13.42 15.35 17.62
CA LEU A 566 12.02 15.67 17.36
C LEU A 566 11.05 14.55 17.80
N PHE A 567 11.55 13.34 18.02
CA PHE A 567 10.69 12.17 18.16
C PHE A 567 10.89 11.44 19.50
N LYS A 568 9.80 11.10 20.16
CA LYS A 568 9.80 10.21 21.33
C LYS A 568 9.87 8.75 20.93
N VAL A 569 9.14 8.37 19.88
CA VAL A 569 9.03 7.00 19.39
C VAL A 569 9.13 6.96 17.86
N ALA A 570 9.83 5.96 17.32
CA ALA A 570 9.86 5.65 15.89
C ALA A 570 9.43 4.20 15.64
N ILE A 571 8.53 3.99 14.67
CA ILE A 571 8.02 2.65 14.31
C ILE A 571 8.20 2.45 12.80
N PRO A 572 9.45 2.25 12.33
CA PRO A 572 9.70 1.93 10.92
C PRO A 572 9.33 0.46 10.63
N LYS A 573 8.53 0.24 9.57
CA LYS A 573 8.05 -1.09 9.18
C LYS A 573 8.57 -1.44 7.79
N MET A 574 9.23 -2.59 7.64
CA MET A 574 9.61 -3.18 6.34
C MET A 574 10.33 -2.19 5.41
N GLY A 575 11.21 -1.34 5.95
CA GLY A 575 11.91 -0.30 5.20
C GLY A 575 13.22 -0.81 4.58
N ALA A 576 13.61 -0.24 3.43
CA ALA A 576 14.94 -0.43 2.85
C ALA A 576 15.94 0.49 3.57
N PHE A 577 16.58 0.02 4.64
CA PHE A 577 17.45 0.86 5.47
C PHE A 577 18.89 0.93 4.98
N ASP A 578 19.36 -0.05 4.21
CA ASP A 578 20.64 -0.04 3.52
C ASP A 578 20.42 0.32 2.04
N MET A 579 20.54 1.61 1.73
CA MET A 579 20.25 2.13 0.40
C MET A 579 21.39 1.91 -0.60
N ILE A 580 22.56 1.44 -0.15
CA ILE A 580 23.66 1.12 -1.06
C ILE A 580 23.49 -0.27 -1.65
N LYS A 581 22.92 -1.20 -0.87
CA LYS A 581 22.70 -2.59 -1.30
C LYS A 581 21.26 -2.91 -1.74
N TYR A 582 20.32 -1.93 -1.71
CA TYR A 582 18.92 -2.23 -2.02
C TYR A 582 18.71 -2.88 -3.40
N PRO A 583 19.51 -2.57 -4.47
CA PRO A 583 19.29 -3.19 -5.77
C PRO A 583 19.76 -4.65 -5.86
N ASP A 584 20.50 -5.13 -4.84
CA ASP A 584 21.06 -6.48 -4.85
C ASP A 584 20.03 -7.55 -4.50
N TYR A 585 18.88 -7.14 -3.98
CA TYR A 585 17.86 -8.04 -3.47
C TYR A 585 16.51 -7.85 -4.18
N THR A 586 15.80 -8.96 -4.38
CA THR A 586 14.40 -9.01 -4.83
C THR A 586 14.08 -8.02 -5.94
N VAL A 587 13.10 -7.14 -5.74
CA VAL A 587 12.64 -6.14 -6.71
C VAL A 587 13.49 -4.86 -6.74
N GLY A 588 14.53 -4.75 -5.92
CA GLY A 588 15.27 -3.50 -5.75
C GLY A 588 15.80 -2.90 -7.06
N LYS A 589 16.27 -3.73 -8.00
CA LYS A 589 16.74 -3.25 -9.30
C LYS A 589 15.67 -2.52 -10.14
N PHE A 590 14.38 -2.79 -9.91
CA PHE A 590 13.28 -2.11 -10.59
C PHE A 590 12.95 -0.75 -9.96
N HIS A 591 13.62 -0.39 -8.87
CA HIS A 591 13.39 0.87 -8.16
C HIS A 591 14.51 1.90 -8.40
N LEU A 592 15.38 1.68 -9.39
CA LEU A 592 16.49 2.61 -9.69
C LEU A 592 15.99 4.01 -10.12
N ASP A 593 14.85 4.09 -10.79
CA ASP A 593 14.23 5.37 -11.15
C ASP A 593 13.70 6.13 -9.91
N GLU A 594 13.19 5.42 -8.91
CA GLU A 594 12.66 6.02 -7.68
C GLU A 594 13.75 6.53 -6.74
N TYR A 595 14.85 5.76 -6.57
CA TYR A 595 15.86 6.05 -5.55
C TYR A 595 17.20 6.53 -6.12
N GLY A 596 17.55 6.14 -7.33
CA GLY A 596 18.86 6.34 -7.92
C GLY A 596 19.70 5.08 -7.97
N ASP A 597 20.70 5.08 -8.82
CA ASP A 597 21.57 3.94 -9.10
C ASP A 597 22.85 4.03 -8.24
N PRO A 598 23.09 3.11 -7.27
CA PRO A 598 24.31 3.14 -6.46
C PRO A 598 25.60 2.81 -7.24
N ASP A 599 25.49 2.31 -8.48
CA ASP A 599 26.62 2.04 -9.36
C ASP A 599 27.03 3.26 -10.20
N LYS A 600 26.29 4.38 -10.06
CA LYS A 600 26.64 5.70 -10.59
C LYS A 600 27.02 6.63 -9.44
N GLU A 601 28.11 7.37 -9.58
CA GLU A 601 28.65 8.22 -8.50
C GLU A 601 27.61 9.21 -7.94
N ALA A 602 26.87 9.90 -8.80
CA ALA A 602 25.82 10.83 -8.38
C ALA A 602 24.67 10.12 -7.61
N GLY A 603 24.26 8.93 -8.07
CA GLY A 603 23.28 8.10 -7.41
C GLY A 603 23.80 7.59 -6.04
N PHE A 604 25.03 7.07 -6.00
CA PHE A 604 25.68 6.63 -4.79
C PHE A 604 25.74 7.73 -3.72
N ASN A 605 26.22 8.92 -4.09
CA ASN A 605 26.34 10.06 -3.18
C ASN A 605 24.96 10.50 -2.66
N SER A 606 23.94 10.51 -3.53
CA SER A 606 22.57 10.80 -3.12
C SER A 606 22.03 9.76 -2.14
N LEU A 607 22.17 8.47 -2.45
CA LEU A 607 21.72 7.37 -1.59
C LEU A 607 22.43 7.36 -0.24
N LEU A 608 23.75 7.55 -0.23
CA LEU A 608 24.53 7.58 1.00
C LEU A 608 24.12 8.74 1.92
N SER A 609 23.73 9.89 1.34
CA SER A 609 23.33 11.07 2.12
C SER A 609 22.11 10.84 3.01
N TYR A 610 21.24 9.88 2.66
CA TYR A 610 20.04 9.58 3.43
C TYR A 610 19.91 8.12 3.87
N SER A 611 20.78 7.20 3.46
CA SER A 611 20.72 5.79 3.86
C SER A 611 20.69 5.64 5.38
N PRO A 612 19.57 5.19 6.00
CA PRO A 612 19.46 5.16 7.47
C PRO A 612 20.58 4.37 8.14
N TYR A 613 20.90 3.19 7.61
CA TYR A 613 21.97 2.33 8.11
C TYR A 613 23.34 3.04 8.17
N HIS A 614 23.68 3.80 7.11
CA HIS A 614 24.97 4.47 7.01
C HIS A 614 25.03 5.80 7.79
N ASN A 615 23.88 6.39 8.12
CA ASN A 615 23.78 7.68 8.80
C ASN A 615 23.58 7.56 10.32
N ILE A 616 23.70 6.37 10.90
CA ILE A 616 23.74 6.17 12.35
C ILE A 616 25.07 6.72 12.90
N LYS A 617 24.99 7.68 13.84
CA LYS A 617 26.14 8.33 14.48
C LYS A 617 26.40 7.73 15.86
N GLU A 618 27.64 7.44 16.20
CA GLU A 618 28.02 6.80 17.46
C GLU A 618 27.57 7.58 18.71
N GLY A 619 27.77 8.89 18.74
CA GLY A 619 27.47 9.76 19.89
C GLY A 619 26.01 10.16 20.08
N VAL A 620 25.06 9.64 19.30
CA VAL A 620 23.65 10.05 19.31
C VAL A 620 22.76 9.03 20.00
N ASN A 621 21.88 9.47 20.91
CA ASN A 621 20.82 8.66 21.49
C ASN A 621 19.55 8.81 20.66
N TYR A 622 19.20 7.79 19.90
CA TYR A 622 18.01 7.78 19.03
C TYR A 622 16.71 7.54 19.83
N PRO A 623 15.53 7.88 19.28
CA PRO A 623 14.25 7.65 19.95
C PRO A 623 14.04 6.18 20.31
N THR A 624 13.15 5.90 21.26
CA THR A 624 12.62 4.54 21.44
C THR A 624 12.12 4.03 20.11
N THR A 625 12.64 2.89 19.63
CA THR A 625 12.36 2.42 18.28
C THR A 625 11.83 0.99 18.30
N LEU A 626 10.73 0.75 17.58
CA LEU A 626 10.22 -0.59 17.28
C LEU A 626 10.31 -0.83 15.77
N ILE A 627 11.32 -1.54 15.33
CA ILE A 627 11.49 -1.97 13.95
C ILE A 627 10.63 -3.20 13.73
N ILE A 628 9.74 -3.17 12.74
CA ILE A 628 8.90 -4.31 12.37
C ILE A 628 9.29 -4.78 10.98
N THR A 629 9.49 -6.08 10.82
CA THR A 629 9.73 -6.73 9.53
C THR A 629 9.02 -8.07 9.48
N SER A 630 9.05 -8.74 8.34
CA SER A 630 8.41 -10.03 8.13
C SER A 630 9.39 -11.06 7.59
N GLU A 631 9.27 -12.29 8.06
CA GLU A 631 10.14 -13.41 7.73
C GLU A 631 10.15 -13.72 6.22
N ASN A 632 8.98 -13.64 5.57
CA ASN A 632 8.78 -13.97 4.16
C ASN A 632 8.63 -12.73 3.28
N ASP A 633 9.14 -11.57 3.72
CA ASP A 633 9.10 -10.35 2.89
C ASP A 633 10.08 -10.49 1.71
N ASP A 634 9.56 -10.94 0.58
CA ASP A 634 10.30 -11.10 -0.67
C ASP A 634 10.16 -9.86 -1.59
N ARG A 635 9.76 -8.72 -1.02
CA ARG A 635 9.78 -7.39 -1.64
C ARG A 635 10.90 -6.53 -1.05
N VAL A 636 10.88 -6.31 0.27
CA VAL A 636 11.95 -5.65 1.03
C VAL A 636 12.47 -6.64 2.08
N PRO A 637 13.55 -7.40 1.77
CA PRO A 637 14.00 -8.47 2.64
C PRO A 637 14.29 -8.02 4.07
N PRO A 638 14.03 -8.88 5.08
CA PRO A 638 14.19 -8.54 6.49
C PRO A 638 15.63 -8.14 6.88
N ILE A 639 16.62 -8.49 6.07
CA ILE A 639 18.03 -8.16 6.27
C ILE A 639 18.26 -6.66 6.44
N HIS A 640 17.52 -5.79 5.76
CA HIS A 640 17.58 -4.34 5.95
C HIS A 640 17.25 -3.96 7.38
N SER A 641 16.18 -4.54 7.93
CA SER A 641 15.75 -4.33 9.32
C SER A 641 16.73 -4.92 10.33
N PHE A 642 17.28 -6.09 10.03
CA PHE A 642 18.26 -6.76 10.90
C PHE A 642 19.53 -5.93 11.06
N LYS A 643 20.15 -5.51 9.96
CA LYS A 643 21.36 -4.66 9.97
C LYS A 643 21.10 -3.33 10.68
N PHE A 644 19.96 -2.70 10.40
CA PHE A 644 19.59 -1.42 11.01
C PHE A 644 19.40 -1.53 12.53
N ALA A 645 18.68 -2.57 13.00
CA ALA A 645 18.50 -2.85 14.42
C ALA A 645 19.83 -3.10 15.14
N ALA A 646 20.64 -4.02 14.60
CA ALA A 646 21.93 -4.38 15.18
C ALA A 646 22.87 -3.17 15.32
N ARG A 647 22.93 -2.31 14.31
CA ARG A 647 23.77 -1.11 14.35
C ARG A 647 23.23 -0.07 15.34
N LEU A 648 21.90 0.09 15.44
CA LEU A 648 21.30 1.00 16.45
C LEU A 648 21.55 0.52 17.88
N GLN A 649 21.45 -0.77 18.15
CA GLN A 649 21.64 -1.36 19.49
C GLN A 649 23.09 -1.30 19.99
N ASN A 650 24.05 -1.52 19.09
CA ASN A 650 25.47 -1.70 19.44
C ASN A 650 26.26 -0.39 19.65
N ARG A 651 25.68 0.61 20.33
CA ARG A 651 26.30 1.91 20.56
C ARG A 651 26.19 2.32 22.04
N GLU A 652 27.28 2.82 22.61
CA GLU A 652 27.34 3.25 24.02
C GLU A 652 26.39 4.42 24.32
N ALA A 653 26.23 5.32 23.37
CA ALA A 653 25.33 6.49 23.50
C ALA A 653 23.84 6.12 23.48
N GLN A 654 23.46 4.90 23.04
CA GLN A 654 22.07 4.48 22.95
C GLN A 654 21.51 4.12 24.33
N LYS A 655 20.62 4.96 24.85
CA LYS A 655 19.96 4.76 26.15
C LYS A 655 18.49 4.36 26.01
N ASN A 656 17.81 4.87 24.98
CA ASN A 656 16.42 4.48 24.70
C ASN A 656 16.40 3.08 24.07
N PRO A 657 15.44 2.23 24.41
CA PRO A 657 15.38 0.86 23.87
C PRO A 657 15.15 0.84 22.36
N ILE A 658 15.83 -0.08 21.70
CA ILE A 658 15.65 -0.41 20.28
C ILE A 658 15.16 -1.86 20.21
N PHE A 659 13.97 -2.05 19.69
CA PHE A 659 13.31 -3.35 19.55
C PHE A 659 13.22 -3.75 18.08
N LEU A 660 13.39 -5.05 17.82
CA LEU A 660 13.13 -5.66 16.53
C LEU A 660 12.02 -6.71 16.69
N LYS A 661 10.98 -6.61 15.88
CA LYS A 661 9.94 -7.63 15.74
C LYS A 661 9.91 -8.17 14.33
N THR A 662 10.25 -9.45 14.18
CA THR A 662 10.09 -10.19 12.94
C THR A 662 8.80 -11.01 13.02
N LEU A 663 7.85 -10.72 12.15
CA LEU A 663 6.57 -11.41 12.07
C LEU A 663 6.76 -12.74 11.34
N SER A 664 6.41 -13.85 11.99
CA SER A 664 6.42 -15.17 11.37
C SER A 664 5.21 -15.35 10.44
N ASN A 665 5.36 -16.21 9.44
CA ASN A 665 4.31 -16.52 8.46
C ASN A 665 3.68 -15.26 7.83
N SER A 666 4.47 -14.24 7.61
CA SER A 666 4.05 -12.93 7.10
C SER A 666 5.03 -12.44 6.04
N GLY A 667 4.52 -11.68 5.06
CA GLY A 667 5.28 -11.01 4.02
C GLY A 667 5.20 -9.49 4.13
N HIS A 668 5.29 -8.80 2.98
CA HIS A 668 5.35 -7.33 2.91
C HIS A 668 4.08 -6.63 3.36
#